data_d7557788b30ec3387023f24c7ac1fd60
#
_entry.id   d7557788b30ec3387023f24c7ac1fd60
#
_cell.length_a   1.000
_cell.length_b   1.000
_cell.length_c   1.000
_cell.angle_alpha   90.00
_cell.angle_beta   90.00
_cell.angle_gamma   90.00
#
_symmetry.space_group_name_H-M   'P 1'
#
loop_
_entity.id
_entity.type
_entity.pdbx_description
1 polymer ?
#
loop_
_entity_poly.entity_id
_entity_poly.type
_entity_poly.pdbx_seq_one_letter_code
_entity_poly.pdbx_strand_id
1 'polypeptide(L)'
;MKKKITTIIIAIVCIVVAALVLTQFVFKTETSHIKDVDSNTFEKAYNLLSTAYLSDGEEAEVYYTDFIKKNTTIGEGTHVASLKDGIDANKFYNNKKKDSTDDTTTKAVTNYNSTMTELNYNDKAEYTVKVDKEGLYYLNLDYISIGESLSDYTVKLAVNGKQQYSEMNTIALPIIWADEDTKTYVGSDKKKSFPLDSYGDEIAPSQNRVQEWTNTYLYNNTYVSSSPLSFYLKKGVNKITIENVSSGGLAVGKLQVEAGKDNTKSYKEYASEHSNAELVKDSDDALQVDAVYYTKKNSSDAVYGSETKSSLTRFNIDKEKLNTLQWNAAGIEVTYTINVKKAGNYNLTFHYDNGKKEFDSFETIKIDGEVPFSELYNYAFAPVSSGYANETLSDKDGNAYSIYLTEGKHTISIKQENQPVMEAYRYALLLQQHITDFELEITKITGSDVDTERNWKMTKYIPEIPEYLKAYKTVIQHIRYILQDYSPNGNSSAVLTYLDEAEQFIKDMQKYPDEIALHTADLTGANNSILVSLSNFTTEVTANEFTLDRIYVTADKGQIEKPNPSAGSSMWTSIRTLVNTFTSDKYATGASQDSKTLTIWVNRAITHVDLLQKMVDTEFVPYYKEKTGKDIKVKVSTMPDVAKLTLAIAAKETPDVALGLMSYVPFDLSSRGALYDLTKFDDFWTVARRFPTGSFVSYVYNEGMYAIPETTDFNAIVYRTDIFNNLGLKVPSTWNELIDILPTLQRYGMNFYHNIALGTTGYKWFYQTSPMILQNGGELYTQDENGLVTTGIDSKKSVKGLSLLGNLFTKYSLETSVQTFFNSFRYSTDPIGIIGMEDYTLINNGAKELQGKWAIAPYLGTEQEDGSIDRTFVANGTGGAIFKTSNKKDESWEFLKWWTSKKVQTEYTYTLRSSYGKTFFWLSANKAALQNNPMDEADKKVITEQLDYVTDVTRTPGQYLLERTISNIWTTMVFDGTAGQVAVD
;
A
#
# COMPACT_ATOMS: atom_id res chain seq x y z
N MET A 1 57.77 -5.63 14.20
CA MET A 1 56.36 -5.93 14.00
C MET A 1 55.55 -4.69 13.53
N LYS A 2 55.58 -3.54 14.21
CA LYS A 2 54.84 -2.33 13.82
C LYS A 2 55.13 -1.85 12.39
N LYS A 3 56.37 -1.74 11.91
CA LYS A 3 56.67 -1.33 10.52
C LYS A 3 56.08 -2.28 9.46
N LYS A 4 56.06 -3.58 9.70
CA LYS A 4 55.45 -4.53 8.73
C LYS A 4 53.93 -4.40 8.65
N ILE A 5 53.27 -4.15 9.80
CA ILE A 5 51.83 -3.92 9.85
C ILE A 5 51.46 -2.61 9.11
N THR A 6 52.24 -1.53 9.31
CA THR A 6 52.01 -0.28 8.60
C THR A 6 52.19 -0.43 7.07
N THR A 7 53.19 -1.21 6.64
CA THR A 7 53.43 -1.47 5.20
C THR A 7 52.32 -2.31 4.59
N ILE A 8 51.75 -3.26 5.32
CA ILE A 8 50.62 -4.07 4.86
C ILE A 8 49.35 -3.23 4.77
N ILE A 9 49.08 -2.36 5.75
CA ILE A 9 47.93 -1.44 5.72
C ILE A 9 48.02 -0.47 4.55
N ILE A 10 49.19 0.13 4.30
CA ILE A 10 49.44 1.01 3.15
C ILE A 10 49.23 0.25 1.82
N ALA A 11 49.71 -0.97 1.71
CA ALA A 11 49.52 -1.79 0.53
C ALA A 11 48.06 -2.12 0.28
N ILE A 12 47.27 -2.45 1.31
CA ILE A 12 45.83 -2.70 1.23
C ILE A 12 45.10 -1.43 0.81
N VAL A 13 45.43 -0.28 1.39
CA VAL A 13 44.83 1.02 1.02
C VAL A 13 45.15 1.36 -0.42
N CYS A 14 46.39 1.14 -0.87
CA CYS A 14 46.76 1.36 -2.30
C CYS A 14 46.03 0.41 -3.25
N ILE A 15 45.80 -0.85 -2.87
CA ILE A 15 45.04 -1.80 -3.68
C ILE A 15 43.56 -1.42 -3.73
N VAL A 16 42.96 -0.97 -2.62
CA VAL A 16 41.57 -0.50 -2.57
C VAL A 16 41.40 0.79 -3.37
N VAL A 17 42.35 1.74 -3.29
CA VAL A 17 42.35 2.98 -4.09
C VAL A 17 42.55 2.65 -5.58
N ALA A 18 43.44 1.74 -5.93
CA ALA A 18 43.63 1.30 -7.31
C ALA A 18 42.41 0.55 -7.85
N ALA A 19 41.75 -0.26 -7.03
CA ALA A 19 40.48 -0.91 -7.40
C ALA A 19 39.33 0.08 -7.60
N LEU A 20 39.20 1.10 -6.73
CA LEU A 20 38.22 2.17 -6.87
C LEU A 20 38.49 3.06 -8.10
N VAL A 21 39.75 3.34 -8.41
CA VAL A 21 40.11 4.09 -9.62
C VAL A 21 39.89 3.24 -10.87
N LEU A 22 40.19 1.93 -10.84
CA LEU A 22 39.90 1.02 -11.95
C LEU A 22 38.40 0.86 -12.18
N THR A 23 37.56 0.81 -11.11
CA THR A 23 36.08 0.75 -11.25
C THR A 23 35.54 2.04 -11.87
N GLN A 24 36.12 3.20 -11.57
CA GLN A 24 35.71 4.47 -12.23
C GLN A 24 36.15 4.56 -13.71
N PHE A 25 37.19 3.84 -14.13
CA PHE A 25 37.68 3.89 -15.51
C PHE A 25 37.20 2.72 -16.39
N VAL A 26 36.73 1.62 -15.82
CA VAL A 26 36.36 0.40 -16.59
C VAL A 26 34.88 0.35 -16.89
N PHE A 27 34.03 1.09 -16.20
CA PHE A 27 32.58 1.15 -16.44
C PHE A 27 32.10 2.54 -16.85
N LYS A 28 32.69 3.14 -17.88
CA LYS A 28 31.87 3.93 -18.79
C LYS A 28 31.15 2.93 -19.67
N THR A 29 29.99 2.48 -19.25
CA THR A 29 28.99 1.92 -20.13
C THR A 29 28.70 2.99 -21.18
N GLU A 30 29.03 2.71 -22.44
CA GLU A 30 28.55 3.54 -23.54
C GLU A 30 27.02 3.51 -23.42
N THR A 31 26.42 4.68 -23.26
CA THR A 31 24.95 4.82 -23.25
C THR A 31 24.43 4.30 -24.58
N SER A 32 23.76 3.15 -24.57
CA SER A 32 23.22 2.56 -25.78
C SER A 32 21.88 3.24 -26.06
N HIS A 33 21.84 4.12 -27.06
CA HIS A 33 20.60 4.69 -27.58
C HIS A 33 20.15 3.91 -28.80
N ILE A 34 18.88 3.54 -28.80
CA ILE A 34 18.21 2.86 -29.93
C ILE A 34 17.40 3.87 -30.75
N LYS A 35 17.16 3.55 -32.00
CA LYS A 35 16.22 4.28 -32.86
C LYS A 35 14.81 3.73 -32.63
N ASP A 36 13.85 4.65 -32.73
CA ASP A 36 12.43 4.25 -32.73
C ASP A 36 12.10 3.37 -33.94
N VAL A 37 11.02 2.60 -33.78
CA VAL A 37 10.36 1.96 -34.92
C VAL A 37 9.63 3.03 -35.74
N ASP A 38 9.49 2.81 -37.06
CA ASP A 38 8.69 3.75 -37.85
C ASP A 38 7.22 3.75 -37.40
N SER A 39 6.59 4.93 -37.42
CA SER A 39 5.25 5.14 -36.89
C SER A 39 4.19 4.21 -37.53
N ASN A 40 4.29 3.91 -38.83
CA ASN A 40 3.36 3.03 -39.51
C ASN A 40 3.50 1.57 -39.06
N THR A 41 4.72 1.10 -38.77
CA THR A 41 4.98 -0.23 -38.22
C THR A 41 4.45 -0.34 -36.80
N PHE A 42 4.66 0.70 -35.99
CA PHE A 42 4.13 0.76 -34.62
C PHE A 42 2.59 0.77 -34.60
N GLU A 43 1.96 1.67 -35.38
CA GLU A 43 0.51 1.76 -35.46
C GLU A 43 -0.15 0.43 -35.88
N LYS A 44 0.46 -0.29 -36.86
CA LYS A 44 -0.01 -1.61 -37.26
C LYS A 44 0.06 -2.61 -36.12
N ALA A 45 1.17 -2.66 -35.41
CA ALA A 45 1.36 -3.54 -34.24
C ALA A 45 0.36 -3.20 -33.14
N TYR A 46 0.23 -1.92 -32.82
CA TYR A 46 -0.71 -1.43 -31.81
C TYR A 46 -2.17 -1.80 -32.16
N ASN A 47 -2.60 -1.50 -33.39
CA ASN A 47 -3.97 -1.81 -33.83
C ASN A 47 -4.24 -3.32 -33.85
N LEU A 48 -3.26 -4.13 -34.29
CA LEU A 48 -3.37 -5.58 -34.27
C LEU A 48 -3.65 -6.08 -32.85
N LEU A 49 -2.86 -5.64 -31.87
CA LEU A 49 -2.97 -6.12 -30.48
C LEU A 49 -4.21 -5.55 -29.78
N SER A 50 -4.59 -4.30 -30.03
CA SER A 50 -5.73 -3.67 -29.36
C SER A 50 -7.09 -4.13 -29.86
N THR A 51 -7.17 -4.81 -31.00
CA THR A 51 -8.44 -5.22 -31.60
C THR A 51 -8.60 -6.72 -31.80
N ALA A 52 -7.55 -7.53 -31.57
CA ALA A 52 -7.53 -8.96 -31.88
C ALA A 52 -8.65 -9.78 -31.20
N TYR A 53 -9.02 -9.43 -29.98
CA TYR A 53 -9.97 -10.19 -29.15
C TYR A 53 -11.28 -9.44 -28.88
N LEU A 54 -11.57 -8.38 -29.63
CA LEU A 54 -12.86 -7.70 -29.53
C LEU A 54 -13.97 -8.55 -30.12
N SER A 55 -15.09 -8.66 -29.43
CA SER A 55 -16.31 -9.30 -29.96
C SER A 55 -16.96 -8.41 -31.04
N ASP A 56 -17.80 -9.01 -31.90
CA ASP A 56 -18.52 -8.26 -32.92
C ASP A 56 -19.37 -7.15 -32.28
N GLY A 57 -19.02 -5.90 -32.61
CA GLY A 57 -19.70 -4.70 -32.13
C GLY A 57 -19.13 -4.10 -30.85
N GLU A 58 -18.09 -4.68 -30.29
CA GLU A 58 -17.29 -4.06 -29.22
C GLU A 58 -16.29 -3.06 -29.81
N GLU A 59 -16.15 -1.92 -29.16
CA GLU A 59 -15.12 -0.94 -29.47
C GLU A 59 -13.94 -1.13 -28.51
N ALA A 60 -12.72 -0.94 -28.99
CA ALA A 60 -11.53 -0.95 -28.15
C ALA A 60 -11.65 0.08 -27.01
N GLU A 61 -11.15 -0.25 -25.84
CA GLU A 61 -11.10 0.66 -24.71
C GLU A 61 -10.36 1.95 -25.09
N VAL A 62 -11.00 3.09 -24.86
CA VAL A 62 -10.41 4.40 -25.18
C VAL A 62 -9.70 4.92 -23.95
N TYR A 63 -8.40 5.10 -24.03
CA TYR A 63 -7.59 5.72 -22.98
C TYR A 63 -7.50 7.23 -23.18
N TYR A 64 -7.25 7.97 -22.09
CA TYR A 64 -7.14 9.43 -22.09
C TYR A 64 -6.15 9.97 -23.14
N THR A 65 -5.00 9.35 -23.26
CA THR A 65 -3.96 9.76 -24.23
C THR A 65 -4.45 9.66 -25.69
N ASP A 66 -5.25 8.63 -26.01
CA ASP A 66 -5.83 8.46 -27.35
C ASP A 66 -7.03 9.38 -27.57
N PHE A 67 -7.80 9.61 -26.51
CA PHE A 67 -8.90 10.56 -26.51
C PHE A 67 -8.44 11.98 -26.82
N ILE A 68 -7.34 12.45 -26.20
CA ILE A 68 -6.77 13.79 -26.41
C ILE A 68 -6.16 13.92 -27.81
N LYS A 69 -5.49 12.88 -28.32
CA LYS A 69 -4.97 12.87 -29.71
C LYS A 69 -6.08 13.04 -30.75
N LYS A 70 -7.27 12.50 -30.49
CA LYS A 70 -8.45 12.56 -31.40
C LYS A 70 -9.26 13.85 -31.24
N ASN A 71 -9.27 14.48 -30.08
CA ASN A 71 -10.10 15.64 -29.74
C ASN A 71 -9.21 16.85 -29.48
N THR A 72 -9.00 17.69 -30.49
CA THR A 72 -8.09 18.84 -30.41
C THR A 72 -8.81 20.20 -30.30
N THR A 73 -10.15 20.20 -30.43
CA THR A 73 -10.94 21.42 -30.29
C THR A 73 -11.02 21.84 -28.83
N ILE A 74 -10.56 23.04 -28.52
CA ILE A 74 -10.61 23.59 -27.17
C ILE A 74 -11.91 24.38 -27.00
N GLY A 75 -12.58 24.18 -25.84
CA GLY A 75 -13.73 24.95 -25.41
C GLY A 75 -13.41 26.42 -25.16
N GLU A 76 -14.35 27.19 -24.65
CA GLU A 76 -14.19 28.63 -24.42
C GLU A 76 -14.91 29.06 -23.12
N GLY A 77 -14.24 29.95 -22.38
CA GLY A 77 -14.79 30.58 -21.19
C GLY A 77 -14.78 29.70 -19.96
N THR A 78 -15.36 30.26 -18.91
CA THR A 78 -15.54 29.61 -17.59
C THR A 78 -17.05 29.62 -17.29
N HIS A 79 -17.56 28.44 -16.92
CA HIS A 79 -18.98 28.22 -16.64
C HIS A 79 -19.15 27.56 -15.28
N VAL A 80 -20.19 27.90 -14.54
CA VAL A 80 -20.54 27.23 -13.28
C VAL A 80 -21.70 26.27 -13.53
N ALA A 81 -21.51 25.01 -13.21
CA ALA A 81 -22.54 24.00 -13.31
C ALA A 81 -23.55 24.10 -12.15
N SER A 82 -24.82 23.87 -12.44
CA SER A 82 -25.88 23.83 -11.44
C SER A 82 -25.98 22.44 -10.84
N LEU A 83 -25.82 22.33 -9.54
CA LEU A 83 -25.98 21.08 -8.78
C LEU A 83 -27.48 20.80 -8.60
N LYS A 84 -27.95 19.65 -9.05
CA LYS A 84 -29.30 19.17 -8.84
C LYS A 84 -29.48 18.74 -7.36
N ASP A 85 -30.61 19.14 -6.79
CA ASP A 85 -31.00 18.81 -5.40
C ASP A 85 -29.98 19.25 -4.32
N GLY A 86 -29.05 20.14 -4.68
CA GLY A 86 -28.08 20.69 -3.74
C GLY A 86 -28.75 21.50 -2.61
N ILE A 87 -28.28 21.35 -1.40
CA ILE A 87 -28.77 22.05 -0.22
C ILE A 87 -27.74 23.05 0.32
N ASP A 88 -28.19 24.09 1.00
CA ASP A 88 -27.30 25.01 1.72
C ASP A 88 -26.52 24.28 2.82
N ALA A 89 -25.22 24.55 2.93
CA ALA A 89 -24.31 23.88 3.86
C ALA A 89 -24.71 24.00 5.34
N ASN A 90 -25.24 25.18 5.74
CA ASN A 90 -25.74 25.36 7.11
C ASN A 90 -27.04 24.59 7.36
N LYS A 91 -27.89 24.47 6.34
CA LYS A 91 -29.10 23.65 6.41
C LYS A 91 -28.74 22.16 6.52
N PHE A 92 -27.74 21.72 5.76
CA PHE A 92 -27.20 20.35 5.87
C PHE A 92 -26.72 20.07 7.30
N TYR A 93 -25.84 20.92 7.83
CA TYR A 93 -25.30 20.82 9.18
C TYR A 93 -26.41 20.76 10.24
N ASN A 94 -27.38 21.67 10.18
CA ASN A 94 -28.49 21.71 11.14
C ASN A 94 -29.36 20.44 11.07
N ASN A 95 -29.49 19.83 9.92
CA ASN A 95 -30.20 18.55 9.78
C ASN A 95 -29.40 17.39 10.42
N LYS A 96 -28.10 17.27 10.11
CA LYS A 96 -27.23 16.22 10.68
C LYS A 96 -27.09 16.32 12.20
N LYS A 97 -27.01 17.53 12.76
CA LYS A 97 -26.88 17.74 14.21
C LYS A 97 -28.06 17.22 15.03
N LYS A 98 -29.23 17.05 14.42
CA LYS A 98 -30.42 16.47 15.09
C LYS A 98 -30.26 14.96 15.32
N ASP A 99 -29.42 14.30 14.53
CA ASP A 99 -29.29 12.84 14.48
C ASP A 99 -27.96 12.30 15.06
N SER A 100 -27.00 13.19 15.40
CA SER A 100 -25.66 12.81 15.87
C SER A 100 -25.22 13.61 17.11
N THR A 101 -24.56 12.93 18.02
CA THR A 101 -23.92 13.52 19.21
C THR A 101 -22.49 14.01 18.95
N ASP A 102 -21.88 13.73 17.82
CA ASP A 102 -20.52 14.17 17.46
C ASP A 102 -20.59 15.33 16.44
N ASP A 103 -20.15 16.52 16.89
CA ASP A 103 -20.41 17.81 16.24
C ASP A 103 -19.20 18.38 15.46
N THR A 104 -17.99 17.78 15.61
CA THR A 104 -16.76 18.42 15.14
C THR A 104 -16.52 18.29 13.64
N THR A 105 -16.72 17.13 13.06
CA THR A 105 -16.46 16.85 11.65
C THR A 105 -17.46 17.50 10.71
N THR A 106 -18.73 17.55 11.12
CA THR A 106 -19.82 18.10 10.29
C THR A 106 -19.83 19.64 10.31
N LYS A 107 -19.27 20.28 11.34
CA LYS A 107 -19.25 21.74 11.47
C LYS A 107 -18.39 22.43 10.41
N ALA A 108 -17.31 21.79 9.96
CA ALA A 108 -16.42 22.34 8.92
C ALA A 108 -17.16 22.62 7.61
N VAL A 109 -18.25 21.90 7.33
CA VAL A 109 -19.13 22.14 6.16
C VAL A 109 -19.70 23.55 6.14
N THR A 110 -19.97 24.17 7.31
CA THR A 110 -20.63 25.48 7.40
C THR A 110 -19.79 26.65 6.87
N ASN A 111 -18.50 26.46 6.63
CA ASN A 111 -17.62 27.46 6.02
C ASN A 111 -17.77 27.54 4.48
N TYR A 112 -18.91 27.14 3.96
CA TYR A 112 -19.17 27.10 2.52
C TYR A 112 -20.40 27.93 2.15
N ASN A 113 -20.24 28.82 1.18
CA ASN A 113 -21.26 29.78 0.78
C ASN A 113 -22.05 29.36 -0.49
N SER A 114 -22.10 28.08 -0.81
CA SER A 114 -22.84 27.54 -1.96
C SER A 114 -23.65 26.31 -1.56
N THR A 115 -24.37 25.75 -2.53
CA THR A 115 -25.07 24.48 -2.33
C THR A 115 -24.12 23.31 -2.45
N MET A 116 -24.40 22.25 -1.71
CA MET A 116 -23.64 21.02 -1.66
C MET A 116 -24.55 19.79 -1.60
N THR A 117 -23.98 18.63 -1.81
CA THR A 117 -24.61 17.32 -1.53
C THR A 117 -23.60 16.37 -0.93
N GLU A 118 -24.05 15.54 0.02
CA GLU A 118 -23.27 14.43 0.54
C GLU A 118 -23.41 13.22 -0.40
N LEU A 119 -22.32 12.51 -0.59
CA LEU A 119 -22.24 11.28 -1.38
C LEU A 119 -21.72 10.13 -0.50
N ASN A 120 -22.60 9.22 -0.16
CA ASN A 120 -22.22 7.93 0.39
C ASN A 120 -21.78 6.99 -0.74
N TYR A 121 -21.40 5.77 -0.40
CA TYR A 121 -21.03 4.76 -1.39
C TYR A 121 -22.18 4.53 -2.41
N ASN A 122 -21.86 4.61 -3.70
CA ASN A 122 -22.77 4.55 -4.86
C ASN A 122 -23.76 5.72 -5.01
N ASP A 123 -23.69 6.76 -4.17
CA ASP A 123 -24.48 7.98 -4.38
C ASP A 123 -23.93 8.80 -5.54
N LYS A 124 -24.82 9.56 -6.18
CA LYS A 124 -24.51 10.36 -7.39
C LYS A 124 -24.88 11.82 -7.20
N ALA A 125 -23.97 12.70 -7.58
CA ALA A 125 -24.26 14.11 -7.82
C ALA A 125 -24.46 14.38 -9.31
N GLU A 126 -25.53 15.08 -9.65
CA GLU A 126 -25.85 15.47 -11.03
C GLU A 126 -25.67 16.97 -11.21
N TYR A 127 -24.86 17.35 -12.16
CA TYR A 127 -24.61 18.74 -12.54
C TYR A 127 -25.11 19.01 -13.95
N THR A 128 -25.65 20.21 -14.16
CA THR A 128 -26.03 20.69 -15.48
C THR A 128 -25.26 21.97 -15.80
N VAL A 129 -24.62 22.00 -16.97
CA VAL A 129 -23.86 23.16 -17.44
C VAL A 129 -24.21 23.44 -18.90
N LYS A 130 -24.29 24.73 -19.25
CA LYS A 130 -24.46 25.19 -20.64
C LYS A 130 -23.12 25.80 -21.09
N VAL A 131 -22.57 25.29 -22.21
CA VAL A 131 -21.39 25.84 -22.85
C VAL A 131 -21.74 26.41 -24.23
N ASP A 132 -21.10 27.50 -24.62
CA ASP A 132 -21.40 28.21 -25.88
C ASP A 132 -20.65 27.65 -27.07
N LYS A 133 -19.54 26.93 -26.81
CA LYS A 133 -18.69 26.27 -27.80
C LYS A 133 -18.44 24.83 -27.39
N GLU A 134 -18.50 23.92 -28.34
CA GLU A 134 -18.08 22.55 -28.10
C GLU A 134 -16.55 22.43 -28.04
N GLY A 135 -16.06 21.48 -27.29
CA GLY A 135 -14.62 21.22 -27.17
C GLY A 135 -14.22 20.64 -25.82
N LEU A 136 -12.91 20.65 -25.57
CA LEU A 136 -12.30 20.17 -24.34
C LEU A 136 -12.39 21.23 -23.24
N TYR A 137 -12.79 20.77 -22.05
CA TYR A 137 -12.90 21.57 -20.85
C TYR A 137 -12.24 20.88 -19.66
N TYR A 138 -11.63 21.62 -18.76
CA TYR A 138 -11.25 21.18 -17.43
C TYR A 138 -12.44 21.29 -16.48
N LEU A 139 -12.51 20.39 -15.53
CA LEU A 139 -13.48 20.40 -14.44
C LEU A 139 -12.76 20.68 -13.12
N ASN A 140 -13.26 21.69 -12.41
CA ASN A 140 -12.74 22.11 -11.13
C ASN A 140 -13.86 21.97 -10.08
N LEU A 141 -13.62 21.13 -9.05
CA LEU A 141 -14.64 20.71 -8.08
C LEU A 141 -14.28 21.16 -6.68
N ASP A 142 -15.27 21.74 -5.97
CA ASP A 142 -15.20 21.92 -4.53
C ASP A 142 -15.67 20.64 -3.83
N TYR A 143 -14.86 20.13 -2.89
CA TYR A 143 -15.23 18.99 -2.07
C TYR A 143 -14.68 19.10 -0.65
N ILE A 144 -15.26 18.33 0.26
CA ILE A 144 -14.79 18.17 1.64
C ILE A 144 -15.00 16.73 2.11
N SER A 145 -14.01 16.20 2.84
CA SER A 145 -14.12 14.93 3.54
C SER A 145 -14.78 15.14 4.89
N ILE A 146 -15.98 14.61 5.10
CA ILE A 146 -16.73 14.68 6.36
C ILE A 146 -16.89 13.30 7.04
N GLY A 147 -16.47 12.23 6.37
CA GLY A 147 -16.45 10.86 6.91
C GLY A 147 -15.18 10.54 7.69
N GLU A 148 -15.08 9.30 8.17
CA GLU A 148 -13.94 8.78 8.93
C GLU A 148 -12.86 8.10 8.05
N SER A 149 -13.05 8.06 6.74
CA SER A 149 -12.10 7.42 5.81
C SER A 149 -10.69 8.00 5.94
N LEU A 150 -9.69 7.12 5.89
CA LEU A 150 -8.28 7.48 5.76
C LEU A 150 -7.74 7.26 4.34
N SER A 151 -8.55 6.68 3.45
CA SER A 151 -8.24 6.54 2.03
C SER A 151 -8.85 7.69 1.24
N ASP A 152 -8.13 8.12 0.20
CA ASP A 152 -8.65 9.10 -0.74
C ASP A 152 -9.97 8.62 -1.36
N TYR A 153 -10.83 9.56 -1.71
CA TYR A 153 -12.06 9.21 -2.40
C TYR A 153 -11.77 8.94 -3.87
N THR A 154 -12.43 7.90 -4.39
CA THR A 154 -12.48 7.62 -5.82
C THR A 154 -13.89 7.85 -6.31
N VAL A 155 -14.04 8.63 -7.39
CA VAL A 155 -15.33 8.87 -8.02
C VAL A 155 -15.29 8.46 -9.50
N LYS A 156 -16.44 7.98 -10.00
CA LYS A 156 -16.68 7.79 -11.44
C LYS A 156 -17.34 9.03 -12.00
N LEU A 157 -16.95 9.38 -13.21
CA LEU A 157 -17.47 10.54 -13.89
C LEU A 157 -18.12 10.12 -15.22
N ALA A 158 -19.27 10.72 -15.55
CA ALA A 158 -19.91 10.53 -16.83
C ALA A 158 -20.36 11.89 -17.40
N VAL A 159 -20.17 12.09 -18.69
CA VAL A 159 -20.64 13.25 -19.44
C VAL A 159 -21.76 12.81 -20.39
N ASN A 160 -22.95 13.41 -20.24
CA ASN A 160 -24.14 13.05 -21.01
C ASN A 160 -24.46 11.53 -20.94
N GLY A 161 -24.23 10.92 -19.78
CA GLY A 161 -24.49 9.51 -19.49
C GLY A 161 -23.44 8.54 -20.04
N LYS A 162 -22.29 9.03 -20.56
CA LYS A 162 -21.23 8.20 -21.12
C LYS A 162 -19.87 8.56 -20.50
N GLN A 163 -19.02 7.57 -20.37
CA GLN A 163 -17.59 7.76 -20.15
C GLN A 163 -16.91 7.93 -21.50
N GLN A 164 -16.04 8.89 -21.61
CA GLN A 164 -15.35 9.24 -22.86
C GLN A 164 -14.01 8.49 -22.99
N TYR A 165 -13.45 8.11 -21.85
CA TYR A 165 -12.21 7.34 -21.73
C TYR A 165 -12.18 6.60 -20.37
N SER A 166 -11.33 5.62 -20.27
CA SER A 166 -11.28 4.67 -19.16
C SER A 166 -10.98 5.32 -17.81
N GLU A 167 -10.08 6.29 -17.80
CA GLU A 167 -9.64 6.96 -16.57
C GLU A 167 -10.74 7.78 -15.87
N MET A 168 -11.88 8.00 -16.53
CA MET A 168 -13.08 8.59 -15.89
C MET A 168 -13.69 7.69 -14.81
N ASN A 169 -13.28 6.41 -14.75
CA ASN A 169 -13.72 5.48 -13.71
C ASN A 169 -13.00 5.67 -12.37
N THR A 170 -11.85 6.33 -12.36
CA THR A 170 -10.94 6.36 -11.23
C THR A 170 -10.44 7.78 -10.91
N ILE A 171 -11.36 8.76 -10.90
CA ILE A 171 -11.03 10.13 -10.51
C ILE A 171 -10.70 10.18 -9.02
N ALA A 172 -9.55 10.73 -8.67
CA ALA A 172 -9.07 10.85 -7.29
C ALA A 172 -9.48 12.19 -6.66
N LEU A 173 -10.00 12.14 -5.46
CA LEU A 173 -10.22 13.30 -4.59
C LEU A 173 -9.44 13.07 -3.29
N PRO A 174 -8.22 13.62 -3.17
CA PRO A 174 -7.32 13.35 -2.06
C PRO A 174 -7.82 13.89 -0.72
N ILE A 175 -7.44 13.22 0.37
CA ILE A 175 -7.61 13.74 1.72
C ILE A 175 -6.39 14.60 2.05
N ILE A 176 -6.64 15.81 2.58
CA ILE A 176 -5.58 16.72 2.99
C ILE A 176 -5.18 16.45 4.44
N TRP A 177 -3.88 16.42 4.68
CA TRP A 177 -3.27 16.10 5.97
C TRP A 177 -2.37 17.23 6.44
N ALA A 178 -2.30 17.42 7.76
CA ALA A 178 -1.32 18.27 8.42
C ALA A 178 -0.90 17.59 9.73
N ASP A 179 0.24 18.01 10.25
CA ASP A 179 0.63 17.62 11.59
C ASP A 179 -0.37 18.12 12.62
N GLU A 180 -0.52 17.37 13.69
CA GLU A 180 -1.15 17.85 14.91
C GLU A 180 -0.51 19.18 15.35
N ASP A 181 -1.30 20.11 15.95
CA ASP A 181 -0.86 21.47 16.24
C ASP A 181 0.51 21.50 16.93
N THR A 182 1.53 21.91 16.17
CA THR A 182 2.93 21.94 16.59
C THR A 182 3.28 23.08 17.55
N LYS A 183 2.31 23.85 18.05
CA LYS A 183 2.58 24.90 19.05
C LYS A 183 3.21 24.36 20.34
N THR A 184 2.98 23.08 20.63
CA THR A 184 3.58 22.38 21.78
C THR A 184 5.04 21.98 21.56
N TYR A 185 5.55 22.06 20.33
CA TYR A 185 6.88 21.55 19.97
C TYR A 185 7.91 22.66 19.69
N VAL A 186 7.83 23.78 20.41
CA VAL A 186 8.84 24.83 20.32
C VAL A 186 9.87 24.56 21.39
N GLY A 187 11.07 24.15 20.98
CA GLY A 187 12.20 23.97 21.89
C GLY A 187 12.59 25.25 22.61
N SER A 188 13.46 25.16 23.62
CA SER A 188 13.95 26.28 24.42
C SER A 188 14.69 27.35 23.58
N ASP A 189 15.17 26.98 22.41
CA ASP A 189 15.80 27.86 21.42
C ASP A 189 14.81 28.52 20.45
N LYS A 190 13.51 28.33 20.64
CA LYS A 190 12.39 28.78 19.79
C LYS A 190 12.39 28.17 18.38
N LYS A 191 13.17 27.10 18.15
CA LYS A 191 13.09 26.32 16.91
C LYS A 191 12.02 25.25 17.02
N LYS A 192 11.37 24.95 15.90
CA LYS A 192 10.47 23.79 15.81
C LYS A 192 11.26 22.52 16.13
N SER A 193 10.73 21.69 17.01
CA SER A 193 11.26 20.38 17.32
C SER A 193 10.11 19.40 17.47
N PHE A 194 10.36 18.13 17.17
CA PHE A 194 9.36 17.08 17.39
C PHE A 194 9.29 16.69 18.87
N PRO A 195 8.18 16.07 19.31
CA PRO A 195 8.10 15.48 20.63
C PRO A 195 9.18 14.41 20.77
N LEU A 196 9.64 14.24 22.01
CA LEU A 196 10.65 13.24 22.31
C LEU A 196 10.01 12.12 23.12
N ASP A 197 10.44 10.89 22.86
CA ASP A 197 10.12 9.73 23.70
C ASP A 197 10.89 9.78 25.04
N SER A 198 10.68 8.77 25.86
CA SER A 198 11.37 8.65 27.16
C SER A 198 12.89 8.45 27.04
N TYR A 199 13.41 8.15 25.85
CA TYR A 199 14.83 8.01 25.55
C TYR A 199 15.42 9.26 24.89
N GLY A 200 14.58 10.26 24.60
CA GLY A 200 14.96 11.51 23.96
C GLY A 200 15.06 11.43 22.43
N ASP A 201 14.49 10.40 21.82
CA ASP A 201 14.39 10.29 20.37
C ASP A 201 13.17 11.08 19.86
N GLU A 202 13.28 11.65 18.66
CA GLU A 202 12.16 12.38 18.02
C GLU A 202 11.08 11.40 17.56
N ILE A 203 9.83 11.74 17.85
CA ILE A 203 8.66 10.96 17.46
C ILE A 203 7.92 11.70 16.35
N ALA A 204 7.51 10.99 15.32
CA ALA A 204 6.62 11.53 14.29
C ALA A 204 5.34 12.08 14.94
N PRO A 205 4.96 13.33 14.66
CA PRO A 205 3.70 13.87 15.17
C PRO A 205 2.52 13.09 14.57
N SER A 206 1.41 13.05 15.31
CA SER A 206 0.17 12.52 14.78
C SER A 206 -0.29 13.35 13.59
N GLN A 207 -0.86 12.70 12.59
CA GLN A 207 -1.37 13.35 11.40
C GLN A 207 -2.87 13.55 11.54
N ASN A 208 -3.32 14.78 11.32
CA ASN A 208 -4.74 15.13 11.32
C ASN A 208 -5.23 15.41 9.90
N ARG A 209 -6.43 14.96 9.60
CA ARG A 209 -7.12 15.38 8.38
C ARG A 209 -7.47 16.86 8.49
N VAL A 210 -7.16 17.60 7.45
CA VAL A 210 -7.58 19.00 7.34
C VAL A 210 -9.01 19.00 6.83
N GLN A 211 -9.94 19.34 7.72
CA GLN A 211 -11.37 19.40 7.41
C GLN A 211 -11.75 20.81 6.92
N GLU A 212 -11.39 21.07 5.68
CA GLU A 212 -11.75 22.32 5.00
C GLU A 212 -12.19 22.02 3.56
N TRP A 213 -13.04 22.91 3.00
CA TRP A 213 -13.39 22.84 1.60
C TRP A 213 -12.15 22.99 0.73
N THR A 214 -11.94 21.99 -0.11
CA THR A 214 -10.82 21.93 -1.04
C THR A 214 -11.35 22.12 -2.45
N ASN A 215 -10.72 23.00 -3.21
CA ASN A 215 -10.96 23.20 -4.63
C ASN A 215 -9.88 22.46 -5.41
N THR A 216 -10.26 21.60 -6.34
CA THR A 216 -9.30 20.83 -7.14
C THR A 216 -9.76 20.62 -8.57
N TYR A 217 -8.83 20.66 -9.50
CA TYR A 217 -9.02 20.08 -10.82
C TYR A 217 -9.04 18.55 -10.74
N LEU A 218 -9.74 17.90 -11.67
CA LEU A 218 -9.90 16.46 -11.66
C LEU A 218 -8.72 15.75 -12.33
N TYR A 219 -8.15 14.80 -11.61
CA TYR A 219 -7.11 13.87 -12.05
C TYR A 219 -7.58 12.43 -11.80
N ASN A 220 -7.09 11.47 -12.57
CA ASN A 220 -7.30 10.08 -12.22
C ASN A 220 -6.27 9.61 -11.17
N ASN A 221 -6.50 8.46 -10.57
CA ASN A 221 -5.68 7.93 -9.49
C ASN A 221 -4.25 7.49 -9.88
N THR A 222 -3.98 7.33 -11.18
CA THR A 222 -2.63 7.04 -11.70
C THR A 222 -1.90 8.28 -12.21
N TYR A 223 -2.57 9.44 -12.20
CA TYR A 223 -2.03 10.71 -12.67
C TYR A 223 -1.43 10.59 -14.08
N VAL A 224 -2.26 10.10 -15.01
CA VAL A 224 -1.87 9.89 -16.42
C VAL A 224 -1.44 11.18 -17.13
N SER A 225 -1.79 12.33 -16.57
CA SER A 225 -1.44 13.66 -17.06
C SER A 225 -1.03 14.56 -15.89
N SER A 226 0.01 15.34 -16.05
CA SER A 226 0.40 16.43 -15.13
C SER A 226 -0.53 17.63 -15.18
N SER A 227 -1.18 17.86 -16.34
CA SER A 227 -2.30 18.78 -16.48
C SER A 227 -3.61 18.12 -16.08
N PRO A 228 -4.65 18.89 -15.69
CA PRO A 228 -5.97 18.35 -15.40
C PRO A 228 -6.53 17.50 -16.53
N LEU A 229 -7.37 16.51 -16.22
CA LEU A 229 -8.08 15.76 -17.24
C LEU A 229 -9.06 16.66 -18.00
N SER A 230 -9.09 16.49 -19.31
CA SER A 230 -9.98 17.21 -20.21
C SER A 230 -11.21 16.36 -20.56
N PHE A 231 -12.37 17.02 -20.61
CA PHE A 231 -13.65 16.40 -20.93
C PHE A 231 -14.26 17.11 -22.12
N TYR A 232 -14.72 16.36 -23.12
CA TYR A 232 -15.36 16.96 -24.28
C TYR A 232 -16.83 17.26 -23.99
N LEU A 233 -17.21 18.54 -24.08
CA LEU A 233 -18.58 19.00 -23.93
C LEU A 233 -19.12 19.45 -25.28
N LYS A 234 -20.38 19.09 -25.58
CA LYS A 234 -21.09 19.56 -26.76
C LYS A 234 -21.62 20.96 -26.57
N LYS A 235 -21.70 21.76 -27.58
CA LYS A 235 -22.37 23.06 -27.55
C LYS A 235 -23.79 22.91 -27.00
N GLY A 236 -24.17 23.74 -26.04
CA GLY A 236 -25.48 23.71 -25.39
C GLY A 236 -25.42 23.07 -24.00
N VAL A 237 -26.48 22.42 -23.59
CA VAL A 237 -26.64 21.86 -22.26
C VAL A 237 -25.97 20.50 -22.17
N ASN A 238 -25.08 20.33 -21.18
CA ASN A 238 -24.44 19.05 -20.84
C ASN A 238 -24.78 18.65 -19.40
N LYS A 239 -24.92 17.35 -19.20
CA LYS A 239 -25.09 16.73 -17.88
C LYS A 239 -23.79 16.05 -17.45
N ILE A 240 -23.29 16.38 -16.26
CA ILE A 240 -22.10 15.76 -15.66
C ILE A 240 -22.58 15.01 -14.42
N THR A 241 -22.23 13.74 -14.31
CA THR A 241 -22.59 12.90 -13.16
C THR A 241 -21.31 12.48 -12.47
N ILE A 242 -21.24 12.69 -11.16
CA ILE A 242 -20.16 12.24 -10.27
C ILE A 242 -20.75 11.20 -9.33
N GLU A 243 -20.18 9.98 -9.34
CA GLU A 243 -20.61 8.85 -8.52
C GLU A 243 -19.49 8.48 -7.56
N ASN A 244 -19.76 8.48 -6.26
CA ASN A 244 -18.78 8.04 -5.26
C ASN A 244 -18.71 6.50 -5.24
N VAL A 245 -17.54 5.94 -5.54
CA VAL A 245 -17.30 4.49 -5.56
C VAL A 245 -16.33 4.03 -4.46
N SER A 246 -16.11 4.88 -3.47
CA SER A 246 -15.26 4.63 -2.31
C SER A 246 -16.07 4.69 -1.00
N SER A 247 -15.48 5.18 0.07
CA SER A 247 -16.17 5.28 1.37
C SER A 247 -17.16 6.43 1.44
N GLY A 248 -18.09 6.36 2.39
CA GLY A 248 -19.05 7.43 2.68
C GLY A 248 -18.40 8.68 3.29
N GLY A 249 -19.18 9.76 3.36
CA GLY A 249 -18.74 11.03 3.95
C GLY A 249 -17.94 11.93 3.01
N LEU A 250 -18.13 11.81 1.70
CA LEU A 250 -17.71 12.79 0.71
C LEU A 250 -18.83 13.81 0.52
N ALA A 251 -18.53 15.10 0.65
CA ALA A 251 -19.45 16.14 0.23
C ALA A 251 -18.86 16.89 -0.96
N VAL A 252 -19.69 17.14 -1.99
CA VAL A 252 -19.32 17.88 -3.18
C VAL A 252 -20.15 19.14 -3.31
N GLY A 253 -19.53 20.20 -3.81
CA GLY A 253 -20.12 21.52 -3.90
C GLY A 253 -20.13 22.08 -5.32
N LYS A 254 -19.55 23.26 -5.53
CA LYS A 254 -19.47 23.94 -6.82
C LYS A 254 -18.62 23.13 -7.80
N LEU A 255 -19.15 22.96 -9.01
CA LEU A 255 -18.39 22.45 -10.14
C LEU A 255 -18.21 23.57 -11.15
N GLN A 256 -16.98 23.92 -11.44
CA GLN A 256 -16.59 24.92 -12.44
C GLN A 256 -16.04 24.22 -13.67
N VAL A 257 -16.43 24.71 -14.84
CA VAL A 257 -16.08 24.16 -16.16
C VAL A 257 -15.29 25.24 -16.89
N GLU A 258 -14.05 24.97 -17.22
CA GLU A 258 -13.12 25.94 -17.79
C GLU A 258 -12.55 25.45 -19.11
N ALA A 259 -12.20 26.37 -20.02
CA ALA A 259 -11.57 25.96 -21.29
C ALA A 259 -10.35 25.07 -21.04
N GLY A 260 -10.33 23.89 -21.64
CA GLY A 260 -9.29 22.85 -21.41
C GLY A 260 -7.97 23.20 -22.10
N LYS A 261 -7.37 24.34 -21.76
CA LYS A 261 -6.12 24.83 -22.29
C LYS A 261 -5.18 25.22 -21.18
N ASP A 262 -4.03 24.61 -21.18
CA ASP A 262 -2.92 25.09 -20.36
C ASP A 262 -2.38 26.39 -20.97
N ASN A 263 -2.42 27.48 -20.20
CA ASN A 263 -1.92 28.81 -20.59
C ASN A 263 -0.60 29.15 -19.84
N THR A 264 0.04 28.16 -19.23
CA THR A 264 1.30 28.36 -18.51
C THR A 264 2.37 28.86 -19.47
N LYS A 265 3.02 29.95 -19.10
CA LYS A 265 4.05 30.60 -19.91
C LYS A 265 5.32 29.75 -19.94
N SER A 266 6.15 29.93 -20.96
CA SER A 266 7.52 29.44 -20.95
C SER A 266 8.39 30.23 -19.96
N TYR A 267 9.50 29.64 -19.49
CA TYR A 267 10.46 30.37 -18.64
C TYR A 267 10.98 31.65 -19.29
N LYS A 268 11.18 31.62 -20.59
CA LYS A 268 11.65 32.80 -21.35
C LYS A 268 10.66 33.97 -21.25
N GLU A 269 9.38 33.69 -21.35
CA GLU A 269 8.32 34.71 -21.20
C GLU A 269 8.24 35.18 -19.74
N TYR A 270 8.24 34.27 -18.79
CA TYR A 270 8.25 34.55 -17.37
C TYR A 270 9.44 35.41 -16.94
N ALA A 271 10.65 35.01 -17.30
CA ALA A 271 11.88 35.74 -16.98
C ALA A 271 11.91 37.16 -17.60
N SER A 272 11.32 37.33 -18.79
CA SER A 272 11.20 38.64 -19.43
C SER A 272 10.33 39.60 -18.61
N GLU A 273 9.22 39.10 -18.03
CA GLU A 273 8.31 39.91 -17.17
C GLU A 273 8.99 40.35 -15.88
N HIS A 274 9.91 39.54 -15.36
CA HIS A 274 10.62 39.79 -14.09
C HIS A 274 12.05 40.22 -14.26
N SER A 275 12.46 40.61 -15.47
CA SER A 275 13.85 40.99 -15.82
C SER A 275 14.42 42.18 -15.04
N ASN A 276 13.53 43.05 -14.53
CA ASN A 276 13.92 44.21 -13.72
C ASN A 276 14.04 43.92 -12.22
N ALA A 277 13.63 42.73 -11.78
CA ALA A 277 13.72 42.34 -10.38
C ALA A 277 15.16 41.93 -10.03
N GLU A 278 15.64 42.38 -8.89
CA GLU A 278 16.96 42.03 -8.38
C GLU A 278 17.07 40.54 -8.07
N LEU A 279 18.21 39.93 -8.46
CA LEU A 279 18.54 38.58 -8.00
C LEU A 279 19.04 38.64 -6.55
N VAL A 280 18.30 38.09 -5.63
CA VAL A 280 18.56 38.16 -4.19
C VAL A 280 19.70 37.22 -3.80
N LYS A 281 20.84 37.82 -3.42
CA LYS A 281 22.08 37.12 -3.04
C LYS A 281 22.50 37.40 -1.60
N ASP A 282 21.78 38.22 -0.88
CA ASP A 282 22.12 38.55 0.50
C ASP A 282 21.87 37.32 1.40
N SER A 283 22.86 37.00 2.22
CA SER A 283 22.74 35.88 3.19
C SER A 283 21.62 36.06 4.23
N ASP A 284 21.34 37.35 4.57
CA ASP A 284 20.27 37.65 5.56
C ASP A 284 18.86 37.45 5.00
N ASP A 285 18.71 37.41 3.66
CA ASP A 285 17.49 37.20 2.92
C ASP A 285 17.33 35.73 2.43
N ALA A 286 18.38 34.92 2.55
CA ALA A 286 18.35 33.51 2.22
C ALA A 286 17.40 32.74 3.15
N LEU A 287 16.58 31.89 2.57
CA LEU A 287 15.64 31.03 3.32
C LEU A 287 16.01 29.56 3.16
N GLN A 288 15.73 28.81 4.19
CA GLN A 288 15.93 27.38 4.23
C GLN A 288 14.73 26.73 4.90
N VAL A 289 14.21 25.66 4.30
CA VAL A 289 13.09 24.89 4.80
C VAL A 289 13.52 23.44 4.93
N ASP A 290 13.49 22.89 6.13
CA ASP A 290 13.67 21.46 6.35
C ASP A 290 12.38 20.73 5.94
N ALA A 291 12.50 19.67 5.15
CA ALA A 291 11.38 18.97 4.52
C ALA A 291 10.36 18.42 5.52
N VAL A 292 10.80 18.11 6.73
CA VAL A 292 9.92 17.63 7.82
C VAL A 292 8.96 18.69 8.36
N TYR A 293 9.14 19.97 8.04
CA TYR A 293 8.28 21.05 8.53
C TYR A 293 7.32 21.58 7.45
N TYR A 294 6.68 20.64 6.75
CA TYR A 294 5.67 20.99 5.76
C TYR A 294 4.44 21.64 6.40
N THR A 295 3.62 22.30 5.60
CA THR A 295 2.38 22.94 6.03
C THR A 295 1.19 22.00 5.88
N LYS A 296 1.10 21.32 4.73
CA LYS A 296 0.07 20.32 4.42
C LYS A 296 0.57 19.37 3.33
N LYS A 297 -0.07 18.23 3.25
CA LYS A 297 0.15 17.23 2.20
C LYS A 297 -1.19 16.59 1.82
N ASN A 298 -1.28 16.05 0.61
CA ASN A 298 -2.49 15.44 0.11
C ASN A 298 -2.49 13.90 0.21
N SER A 299 -1.55 13.33 0.95
CA SER A 299 -1.48 11.87 1.15
C SER A 299 -0.82 11.52 2.47
N SER A 300 -1.33 10.48 3.13
CA SER A 300 -0.65 9.86 4.28
C SER A 300 0.63 9.13 3.90
N ASP A 301 0.83 8.79 2.62
CA ASP A 301 2.01 8.06 2.13
C ASP A 301 3.26 8.95 1.97
N ALA A 302 3.15 10.27 2.13
CA ALA A 302 4.32 11.10 2.42
C ALA A 302 4.68 10.95 3.89
N VAL A 303 5.71 10.17 4.20
CA VAL A 303 6.06 9.75 5.56
C VAL A 303 7.38 10.33 6.04
N TYR A 304 7.53 10.48 7.34
CA TYR A 304 8.78 10.89 7.94
C TYR A 304 9.84 9.79 7.84
N GLY A 305 11.06 10.20 7.54
CA GLY A 305 12.23 9.36 7.53
C GLY A 305 13.32 9.85 8.49
N SER A 306 14.10 8.91 8.98
CA SER A 306 15.33 9.18 9.74
C SER A 306 16.52 8.71 8.91
N GLU A 307 17.36 9.63 8.47
CA GLU A 307 18.49 9.33 7.62
C GLU A 307 19.80 9.74 8.31
N THR A 308 20.63 8.76 8.61
CA THR A 308 21.92 8.99 9.27
C THR A 308 22.95 9.66 8.38
N LYS A 309 22.76 9.62 7.07
CA LYS A 309 23.65 10.20 6.06
C LYS A 309 23.23 11.59 5.59
N SER A 310 22.09 12.08 6.06
CA SER A 310 21.62 13.42 5.73
C SER A 310 22.58 14.48 6.31
N SER A 311 22.34 15.73 5.98
CA SER A 311 23.22 16.85 6.36
C SER A 311 23.86 16.71 7.74
N LEU A 312 25.18 16.80 7.84
CA LEU A 312 25.97 16.74 9.06
C LEU A 312 25.49 17.68 10.16
N THR A 313 24.97 18.85 9.78
CA THR A 313 24.51 19.88 10.73
C THR A 313 23.24 19.48 11.45
N ARG A 314 22.47 18.51 10.90
CA ARG A 314 21.23 18.03 11.48
C ARG A 314 21.34 16.68 12.18
N PHE A 315 22.36 15.92 11.87
CA PHE A 315 22.55 14.59 12.46
C PHE A 315 23.00 14.71 13.93
N ASN A 316 22.26 14.07 14.81
CA ASN A 316 22.61 13.92 16.21
C ASN A 316 22.70 12.44 16.57
N ILE A 317 23.91 12.00 16.89
CA ILE A 317 24.22 10.60 17.19
C ILE A 317 23.56 10.07 18.46
N ASP A 318 23.26 10.97 19.39
CA ASP A 318 22.70 10.62 20.70
C ASP A 318 21.16 10.56 20.66
N LYS A 319 20.55 10.94 19.50
CA LYS A 319 19.11 10.95 19.30
C LYS A 319 18.77 10.51 17.90
N GLU A 320 17.73 9.71 17.76
CA GLU A 320 17.12 9.43 16.48
C GLU A 320 16.27 10.64 16.05
N LYS A 321 16.60 11.22 14.92
CA LYS A 321 15.94 12.42 14.40
C LYS A 321 15.14 12.09 13.15
N LEU A 322 13.91 12.59 13.11
CA LEU A 322 13.13 12.66 11.88
C LEU A 322 13.66 13.83 11.05
N ASN A 323 14.40 13.57 10.01
CA ASN A 323 15.10 14.62 9.27
C ASN A 323 14.77 14.65 7.79
N THR A 324 13.95 13.74 7.28
CA THR A 324 13.52 13.69 5.87
C THR A 324 12.03 13.47 5.75
N LEU A 325 11.48 13.80 4.60
CA LEU A 325 10.15 13.42 4.17
C LEU A 325 10.26 12.58 2.90
N GLN A 326 9.56 11.44 2.85
CA GLN A 326 9.69 10.45 1.78
C GLN A 326 8.33 10.13 1.18
N TRP A 327 8.28 9.93 -0.14
CA TRP A 327 7.11 9.44 -0.86
C TRP A 327 7.51 8.66 -2.11
N ASN A 328 6.57 7.90 -2.69
CA ASN A 328 6.87 7.00 -3.81
C ASN A 328 5.73 6.83 -4.81
N ALA A 329 4.72 7.70 -4.80
CA ALA A 329 3.57 7.57 -5.68
C ALA A 329 3.20 8.89 -6.34
N ALA A 330 2.87 8.85 -7.63
CA ALA A 330 2.38 10.01 -8.35
C ALA A 330 1.15 10.62 -7.70
N GLY A 331 1.02 11.94 -7.84
CA GLY A 331 -0.06 12.73 -7.26
C GLY A 331 0.17 13.16 -5.82
N ILE A 332 1.15 12.59 -5.12
CA ILE A 332 1.51 13.07 -3.77
C ILE A 332 2.08 14.48 -3.90
N GLU A 333 1.42 15.42 -3.23
CA GLU A 333 1.81 16.84 -3.19
C GLU A 333 2.06 17.28 -1.75
N VAL A 334 3.23 17.86 -1.51
CA VAL A 334 3.64 18.41 -0.22
C VAL A 334 3.83 19.92 -0.35
N THR A 335 3.23 20.68 0.55
CA THR A 335 3.24 22.16 0.53
C THR A 335 4.00 22.71 1.73
N TYR A 336 4.88 23.65 1.47
CA TYR A 336 5.68 24.39 2.43
C TYR A 336 5.31 25.86 2.43
N THR A 337 5.22 26.48 3.60
CA THR A 337 5.01 27.93 3.72
C THR A 337 6.33 28.60 4.09
N ILE A 338 6.71 29.60 3.31
CA ILE A 338 7.88 30.45 3.53
C ILE A 338 7.46 31.89 3.79
N ASN A 339 8.32 32.66 4.45
CA ASN A 339 8.11 34.10 4.64
C ASN A 339 9.28 34.87 4.04
N VAL A 340 9.06 35.44 2.87
CA VAL A 340 10.05 36.21 2.09
C VAL A 340 10.20 37.58 2.68
N LYS A 341 11.44 38.01 2.98
CA LYS A 341 11.74 39.27 3.62
C LYS A 341 11.93 40.41 2.61
N LYS A 342 12.40 40.09 1.39
CA LYS A 342 12.71 41.04 0.33
C LYS A 342 12.12 40.55 -0.98
N ALA A 343 11.37 41.40 -1.66
CA ALA A 343 10.90 41.08 -3.00
C ALA A 343 12.05 40.97 -4.00
N GLY A 344 12.05 39.96 -4.87
CA GLY A 344 13.07 39.75 -5.88
C GLY A 344 13.06 38.37 -6.51
N ASN A 345 14.07 38.11 -7.32
CA ASN A 345 14.27 36.79 -7.95
C ASN A 345 15.09 35.87 -7.05
N TYR A 346 14.63 34.66 -6.85
CA TYR A 346 15.25 33.61 -6.04
C TYR A 346 15.47 32.36 -6.89
N ASN A 347 16.50 31.57 -6.57
CA ASN A 347 16.68 30.24 -7.09
C ASN A 347 16.22 29.25 -6.05
N LEU A 348 15.60 28.15 -6.48
CA LEU A 348 15.23 27.04 -5.63
C LEU A 348 16.22 25.89 -5.82
N THR A 349 16.77 25.41 -4.70
CA THR A 349 17.64 24.22 -4.69
C THR A 349 17.06 23.19 -3.74
N PHE A 350 16.92 21.96 -4.22
CA PHE A 350 16.39 20.82 -3.47
C PHE A 350 17.54 19.91 -3.07
N HIS A 351 17.62 19.61 -1.78
CA HIS A 351 18.52 18.59 -1.25
C HIS A 351 17.74 17.30 -1.12
N TYR A 352 18.02 16.34 -2.01
CA TYR A 352 17.18 15.17 -2.23
C TYR A 352 18.00 13.90 -2.44
N ASP A 353 17.34 12.75 -2.28
CA ASP A 353 17.73 11.44 -2.81
C ASP A 353 16.61 10.86 -3.66
N ASN A 354 16.97 10.39 -4.86
CA ASN A 354 16.10 9.61 -5.73
C ASN A 354 16.40 8.13 -5.52
N GLY A 355 15.54 7.43 -4.77
CA GLY A 355 15.73 6.03 -4.41
C GLY A 355 15.83 5.05 -5.59
N LYS A 356 15.30 5.44 -6.76
CA LYS A 356 15.30 4.65 -8.00
C LYS A 356 16.68 4.45 -8.65
N LYS A 357 17.66 5.23 -8.30
CA LYS A 357 19.11 5.17 -8.62
C LYS A 357 19.54 5.08 -10.08
N GLU A 358 18.71 4.65 -11.02
CA GLU A 358 19.03 4.53 -12.44
C GLU A 358 18.02 5.19 -13.37
N PHE A 359 17.02 5.87 -12.79
CA PHE A 359 15.94 6.50 -13.55
C PHE A 359 15.51 7.80 -12.89
N ASP A 360 15.15 8.81 -13.67
CA ASP A 360 14.71 10.11 -13.17
C ASP A 360 13.42 9.98 -12.35
N SER A 361 13.27 10.80 -11.33
CA SER A 361 12.00 11.10 -10.65
C SER A 361 11.45 12.41 -11.17
N PHE A 362 10.15 12.48 -11.39
CA PHE A 362 9.51 13.64 -12.00
C PHE A 362 8.65 14.38 -10.99
N GLU A 363 8.87 15.67 -10.85
CA GLU A 363 8.16 16.52 -9.91
C GLU A 363 7.62 17.79 -10.59
N THR A 364 6.40 18.19 -10.27
CA THR A 364 5.85 19.50 -10.64
C THR A 364 6.04 20.46 -9.47
N ILE A 365 6.64 21.63 -9.74
CA ILE A 365 6.89 22.65 -8.71
C ILE A 365 5.88 23.78 -8.89
N LYS A 366 5.18 24.12 -7.79
CA LYS A 366 4.21 25.19 -7.74
C LYS A 366 4.62 26.26 -6.74
N ILE A 367 4.33 27.51 -7.07
CA ILE A 367 4.44 28.68 -6.17
C ILE A 367 3.05 29.25 -6.01
N ASP A 368 2.60 29.43 -4.77
CA ASP A 368 1.28 29.94 -4.43
C ASP A 368 0.12 29.18 -5.11
N GLY A 369 0.33 27.86 -5.30
CA GLY A 369 -0.64 26.96 -5.92
C GLY A 369 -0.59 26.88 -7.45
N GLU A 370 0.18 27.72 -8.12
CA GLU A 370 0.29 27.77 -9.57
C GLU A 370 1.70 27.35 -10.05
N VAL A 371 1.78 26.79 -11.25
CA VAL A 371 3.09 26.51 -11.91
C VAL A 371 3.56 27.79 -12.59
N PRO A 372 4.69 28.40 -12.17
CA PRO A 372 5.12 29.70 -12.67
C PRO A 372 5.42 29.73 -14.17
N PHE A 373 5.98 28.61 -14.70
CA PHE A 373 6.30 28.44 -16.11
C PHE A 373 6.37 26.95 -16.47
N SER A 374 6.17 26.63 -17.73
CA SER A 374 5.92 25.27 -18.23
C SER A 374 7.03 24.27 -17.95
N GLU A 375 8.29 24.73 -17.84
CA GLU A 375 9.45 23.90 -17.57
C GLU A 375 9.49 23.34 -16.14
N LEU A 376 8.58 23.81 -15.25
CA LEU A 376 8.41 23.27 -13.92
C LEU A 376 7.35 22.14 -13.83
N TYR A 377 6.68 21.82 -14.93
CA TYR A 377 5.93 20.57 -15.05
C TYR A 377 6.88 19.39 -15.29
N ASN A 378 6.70 18.30 -14.59
CA ASN A 378 7.52 17.10 -14.77
C ASN A 378 9.03 17.37 -14.75
N TYR A 379 9.49 18.27 -13.88
CA TYR A 379 10.92 18.55 -13.74
C TYR A 379 11.63 17.26 -13.31
N ALA A 380 12.66 16.87 -14.07
CA ALA A 380 13.39 15.62 -13.86
C ALA A 380 14.47 15.79 -12.78
N PHE A 381 14.36 15.02 -11.71
CA PHE A 381 15.40 14.90 -10.70
C PHE A 381 16.23 13.65 -11.00
N ALA A 382 17.48 13.85 -11.35
CA ALA A 382 18.38 12.79 -11.78
C ALA A 382 18.64 11.77 -10.65
N PRO A 383 18.93 10.50 -10.98
CA PRO A 383 19.30 9.49 -10.00
C PRO A 383 20.56 9.89 -9.20
N VAL A 384 20.53 9.59 -7.91
CA VAL A 384 21.64 9.82 -6.99
C VAL A 384 22.35 8.49 -6.72
N SER A 385 23.62 8.39 -7.12
CA SER A 385 24.38 7.13 -6.99
C SER A 385 24.66 6.74 -5.54
N SER A 386 24.83 7.70 -4.65
CA SER A 386 24.98 7.47 -3.20
C SER A 386 24.76 8.73 -2.37
N GLY A 387 24.03 8.63 -1.28
CA GLY A 387 23.72 9.75 -0.40
C GLY A 387 22.72 10.71 -1.05
N TYR A 388 22.97 12.00 -0.95
CA TYR A 388 22.11 13.09 -1.42
C TYR A 388 22.76 13.92 -2.51
N ALA A 389 21.93 14.61 -3.31
CA ALA A 389 22.35 15.62 -4.26
C ALA A 389 21.66 16.96 -3.97
N ASN A 390 22.27 18.03 -4.44
CA ASN A 390 21.66 19.37 -4.51
C ASN A 390 21.29 19.65 -5.96
N GLU A 391 19.98 19.75 -6.24
CA GLU A 391 19.47 20.14 -7.54
C GLU A 391 18.93 21.57 -7.47
N THR A 392 19.60 22.48 -8.18
CA THR A 392 19.08 23.82 -8.42
C THR A 392 18.27 23.80 -9.69
N LEU A 393 16.97 24.14 -9.63
CA LEU A 393 16.11 24.16 -10.80
C LEU A 393 16.78 24.95 -11.94
N SER A 394 17.01 24.29 -13.08
CA SER A 394 17.80 24.84 -14.19
C SER A 394 17.31 24.27 -15.53
N ASP A 395 17.74 24.92 -16.61
CA ASP A 395 17.61 24.41 -17.96
C ASP A 395 18.62 23.28 -18.24
N LYS A 396 18.56 22.70 -19.44
CA LYS A 396 19.42 21.58 -19.86
C LYS A 396 20.92 21.98 -19.95
N ASP A 397 21.18 23.27 -20.03
CA ASP A 397 22.56 23.82 -20.09
C ASP A 397 23.07 24.18 -18.67
N GLY A 398 22.28 23.98 -17.63
CA GLY A 398 22.59 24.24 -16.22
C GLY A 398 22.41 25.70 -15.81
N ASN A 399 21.72 26.53 -16.63
CA ASN A 399 21.36 27.89 -16.24
C ASN A 399 20.18 27.86 -15.26
N ALA A 400 20.38 28.33 -14.04
CA ALA A 400 19.38 28.30 -13.00
C ALA A 400 18.13 29.11 -13.37
N TYR A 401 16.96 28.54 -13.10
CA TYR A 401 15.69 29.25 -13.15
C TYR A 401 15.58 30.19 -11.95
N SER A 402 15.16 31.41 -12.20
CA SER A 402 14.88 32.38 -11.15
C SER A 402 13.39 32.58 -11.03
N ILE A 403 12.89 32.52 -9.80
CA ILE A 403 11.47 32.65 -9.48
C ILE A 403 11.28 33.97 -8.71
N TYR A 404 10.38 34.81 -9.18
CA TYR A 404 10.07 36.07 -8.54
C TYR A 404 9.13 35.85 -7.35
N LEU A 405 9.54 36.32 -6.17
CA LEU A 405 8.75 36.31 -4.95
C LEU A 405 8.58 37.73 -4.41
N THR A 406 7.37 38.08 -4.00
CA THR A 406 7.09 39.34 -3.30
C THR A 406 7.51 39.24 -1.83
N GLU A 407 7.53 40.37 -1.12
CA GLU A 407 7.65 40.33 0.34
C GLU A 407 6.39 39.77 0.96
N GLY A 408 6.52 38.80 1.89
CA GLY A 408 5.40 38.19 2.60
C GLY A 408 5.39 36.67 2.58
N LYS A 409 4.21 36.10 2.84
CA LYS A 409 4.04 34.64 2.84
C LYS A 409 3.82 34.11 1.44
N HIS A 410 4.57 33.05 1.10
CA HIS A 410 4.43 32.27 -0.12
C HIS A 410 4.35 30.79 0.21
N THR A 411 3.83 30.01 -0.72
CA THR A 411 3.86 28.56 -0.64
C THR A 411 4.70 27.96 -1.76
N ILE A 412 5.47 26.93 -1.43
CA ILE A 412 6.17 26.07 -2.39
C ILE A 412 5.53 24.69 -2.28
N SER A 413 4.98 24.17 -3.37
CA SER A 413 4.49 22.79 -3.43
C SER A 413 5.34 21.97 -4.39
N ILE A 414 5.62 20.74 -4.00
CA ILE A 414 6.27 19.72 -4.84
C ILE A 414 5.31 18.57 -4.99
N LYS A 415 4.97 18.21 -6.23
CA LYS A 415 4.00 17.16 -6.58
C LYS A 415 4.64 16.13 -7.46
N GLN A 416 4.63 14.87 -7.05
CA GLN A 416 5.19 13.77 -7.82
C GLN A 416 4.32 13.43 -9.04
N GLU A 417 4.98 13.20 -10.18
CA GLU A 417 4.33 12.95 -11.47
C GLU A 417 4.81 11.64 -12.11
N ASN A 418 3.91 11.02 -12.89
CA ASN A 418 4.22 9.85 -13.70
C ASN A 418 4.02 10.10 -15.21
N GLN A 419 3.48 11.26 -15.60
CA GLN A 419 3.09 11.54 -16.97
C GLN A 419 4.18 11.18 -18.00
N PRO A 420 5.50 11.44 -17.80
CA PRO A 420 6.52 11.10 -18.79
C PRO A 420 6.63 9.60 -19.11
N VAL A 421 6.27 8.73 -18.17
CA VAL A 421 6.37 7.27 -18.33
C VAL A 421 5.02 6.59 -18.62
N MET A 422 3.91 7.33 -18.54
CA MET A 422 2.57 6.74 -18.64
C MET A 422 2.24 6.16 -20.02
N GLU A 423 2.81 6.68 -21.09
CA GLU A 423 2.61 6.09 -22.42
C GLU A 423 3.29 4.71 -22.51
N ALA A 424 4.49 4.56 -22.02
CA ALA A 424 5.20 3.28 -21.94
C ALA A 424 4.49 2.29 -21.02
N TYR A 425 4.01 2.75 -19.87
CA TYR A 425 3.19 1.97 -18.94
C TYR A 425 1.94 1.41 -19.63
N ARG A 426 1.19 2.24 -20.35
CA ARG A 426 -0.02 1.84 -21.07
C ARG A 426 0.27 0.80 -22.16
N TYR A 427 1.38 0.94 -22.90
CA TYR A 427 1.75 -0.07 -23.91
C TYR A 427 2.13 -1.40 -23.27
N ALA A 428 2.74 -1.38 -22.10
CA ALA A 428 3.01 -2.61 -21.36
C ALA A 428 1.70 -3.27 -20.87
N LEU A 429 0.71 -2.50 -20.41
CA LEU A 429 -0.62 -3.03 -20.07
C LEU A 429 -1.33 -3.64 -21.28
N LEU A 430 -1.24 -3.02 -22.46
CA LEU A 430 -1.77 -3.60 -23.71
C LEU A 430 -1.13 -4.97 -24.00
N LEU A 431 0.18 -5.07 -23.88
CA LEU A 431 0.90 -6.35 -24.04
C LEU A 431 0.41 -7.39 -23.05
N GLN A 432 0.29 -7.03 -21.78
CA GLN A 432 -0.19 -7.93 -20.72
C GLN A 432 -1.60 -8.46 -21.05
N GLN A 433 -2.52 -7.59 -21.42
CA GLN A 433 -3.89 -7.98 -21.75
C GLN A 433 -3.91 -8.92 -22.96
N HIS A 434 -3.25 -8.54 -24.05
CA HIS A 434 -3.24 -9.38 -25.26
C HIS A 434 -2.59 -10.73 -25.03
N ILE A 435 -1.49 -10.79 -24.26
CA ILE A 435 -0.79 -12.06 -23.96
C ILE A 435 -1.69 -12.97 -23.13
N THR A 436 -2.45 -12.42 -22.19
CA THR A 436 -3.42 -13.18 -21.40
C THR A 436 -4.54 -13.76 -22.27
N ASP A 437 -5.11 -12.95 -23.17
CA ASP A 437 -6.16 -13.38 -24.09
C ASP A 437 -5.63 -14.42 -25.10
N PHE A 438 -4.40 -14.25 -25.57
CA PHE A 438 -3.73 -15.16 -26.49
C PHE A 438 -3.43 -16.52 -25.85
N GLU A 439 -2.93 -16.53 -24.63
CA GLU A 439 -2.73 -17.77 -23.87
C GLU A 439 -4.07 -18.49 -23.66
N LEU A 440 -5.11 -17.76 -23.32
CA LEU A 440 -6.45 -18.30 -23.17
C LEU A 440 -6.99 -18.91 -24.47
N GLU A 441 -6.71 -18.32 -25.64
CA GLU A 441 -7.05 -18.87 -26.93
C GLU A 441 -6.29 -20.19 -27.22
N ILE A 442 -5.00 -20.23 -26.90
CA ILE A 442 -4.20 -21.46 -27.01
C ILE A 442 -4.80 -22.54 -26.10
N THR A 443 -5.09 -22.22 -24.84
CA THR A 443 -5.65 -23.16 -23.85
C THR A 443 -7.05 -23.69 -24.26
N LYS A 444 -7.88 -22.91 -24.92
CA LYS A 444 -9.15 -23.42 -25.51
C LYS A 444 -8.95 -24.51 -26.56
N ILE A 445 -7.83 -24.51 -27.24
CA ILE A 445 -7.50 -25.49 -28.29
C ILE A 445 -6.82 -26.72 -27.68
N THR A 446 -5.90 -26.52 -26.73
CA THR A 446 -5.00 -27.56 -26.20
C THR A 446 -5.54 -28.23 -24.93
N GLY A 447 -6.42 -27.55 -24.20
CA GLY A 447 -6.72 -27.84 -22.81
C GLY A 447 -5.65 -27.28 -21.87
N SER A 448 -5.92 -27.30 -20.57
CA SER A 448 -5.00 -26.84 -19.54
C SER A 448 -3.79 -27.75 -19.32
N ASP A 449 -3.90 -29.01 -19.66
CA ASP A 449 -2.80 -30.00 -19.62
C ASP A 449 -2.36 -30.32 -21.05
N VAL A 450 -1.34 -29.60 -21.48
CA VAL A 450 -0.88 -29.65 -22.87
C VAL A 450 -0.11 -30.93 -23.13
N ASP A 451 -0.56 -31.76 -24.08
CA ASP A 451 0.14 -32.94 -24.53
C ASP A 451 1.47 -32.55 -25.20
N THR A 452 2.58 -32.80 -24.49
CA THR A 452 3.94 -32.44 -24.90
C THR A 452 4.49 -33.31 -26.01
N GLU A 453 3.91 -34.46 -26.26
CA GLU A 453 4.34 -35.39 -27.32
C GLU A 453 3.63 -35.07 -28.65
N ARG A 454 2.62 -34.26 -28.63
CA ARG A 454 1.84 -33.89 -29.81
C ARG A 454 2.49 -32.76 -30.58
N ASN A 455 2.63 -32.93 -31.91
CA ASN A 455 2.94 -31.82 -32.80
C ASN A 455 1.66 -31.00 -33.07
N TRP A 456 1.50 -29.92 -32.36
CA TRP A 456 0.27 -29.11 -32.34
C TRP A 456 0.04 -28.36 -33.65
N LYS A 457 1.11 -27.89 -34.35
CA LYS A 457 1.01 -27.02 -35.55
C LYS A 457 0.08 -25.84 -35.34
N MET A 458 0.31 -25.08 -34.30
CA MET A 458 -0.61 -24.04 -33.77
C MET A 458 -0.94 -22.95 -34.80
N THR A 459 -0.01 -22.64 -35.72
CA THR A 459 -0.28 -21.66 -36.83
C THR A 459 -1.40 -22.09 -37.80
N LYS A 460 -1.85 -23.36 -37.77
CA LYS A 460 -3.04 -23.79 -38.50
C LYS A 460 -4.35 -23.41 -37.81
N TYR A 461 -4.32 -23.26 -36.49
CA TYR A 461 -5.47 -22.92 -35.67
C TYR A 461 -5.53 -21.40 -35.45
N ILE A 462 -4.39 -20.78 -35.21
CA ILE A 462 -4.17 -19.35 -34.99
C ILE A 462 -3.11 -18.87 -35.98
N PRO A 463 -3.50 -18.50 -37.21
CA PRO A 463 -2.53 -18.08 -38.24
C PRO A 463 -1.76 -16.81 -37.91
N GLU A 464 -2.28 -16.00 -36.97
CA GLU A 464 -1.75 -14.69 -36.57
C GLU A 464 -0.54 -14.80 -35.60
N ILE A 465 -0.20 -15.98 -35.12
CA ILE A 465 0.92 -16.18 -34.15
C ILE A 465 2.21 -15.45 -34.57
N PRO A 466 2.72 -15.57 -35.79
CA PRO A 466 3.96 -14.88 -36.18
C PRO A 466 3.83 -13.36 -36.11
N GLU A 467 2.67 -12.81 -36.46
CA GLU A 467 2.35 -11.39 -36.45
C GLU A 467 2.24 -10.89 -35.02
N TYR A 468 1.60 -11.63 -34.10
CA TYR A 468 1.53 -11.28 -32.68
C TYR A 468 2.92 -11.20 -32.06
N LEU A 469 3.74 -12.23 -32.23
CA LEU A 469 5.11 -12.24 -31.69
C LEU A 469 5.97 -11.11 -32.26
N LYS A 470 5.77 -10.73 -33.52
CA LYS A 470 6.44 -9.57 -34.14
C LYS A 470 5.92 -8.27 -33.55
N ALA A 471 4.61 -8.15 -33.32
CA ALA A 471 3.99 -6.95 -32.75
C ALA A 471 4.47 -6.72 -31.31
N TYR A 472 4.57 -7.76 -30.49
CA TYR A 472 5.11 -7.65 -29.12
C TYR A 472 6.51 -7.02 -29.11
N LYS A 473 7.41 -7.56 -29.96
CA LYS A 473 8.77 -7.01 -30.06
C LYS A 473 8.77 -5.55 -30.54
N THR A 474 7.89 -5.21 -31.50
CA THR A 474 7.76 -3.84 -32.01
C THR A 474 7.34 -2.86 -30.90
N VAL A 475 6.34 -3.25 -30.09
CA VAL A 475 5.85 -2.42 -28.99
C VAL A 475 6.91 -2.28 -27.88
N ILE A 476 7.60 -3.37 -27.51
CA ILE A 476 8.70 -3.32 -26.53
C ILE A 476 9.82 -2.39 -27.01
N GLN A 477 10.19 -2.43 -28.30
CA GLN A 477 11.21 -1.53 -28.84
C GLN A 477 10.77 -0.07 -28.75
N HIS A 478 9.52 0.24 -28.99
CA HIS A 478 8.96 1.59 -28.84
C HIS A 478 8.94 2.05 -27.37
N ILE A 479 8.54 1.17 -26.44
CA ILE A 479 8.64 1.46 -25.01
C ILE A 479 10.07 1.84 -24.61
N ARG A 480 11.07 1.08 -25.05
CA ARG A 480 12.47 1.37 -24.78
C ARG A 480 12.90 2.71 -25.35
N TYR A 481 12.47 3.04 -26.55
CA TYR A 481 12.78 4.32 -27.18
C TYR A 481 12.22 5.50 -26.36
N ILE A 482 10.97 5.41 -25.89
CA ILE A 482 10.35 6.46 -25.05
C ILE A 482 11.15 6.70 -23.77
N LEU A 483 11.63 5.63 -23.13
CA LEU A 483 12.17 5.69 -21.77
C LEU A 483 13.68 5.93 -21.71
N GLN A 484 14.43 5.71 -22.78
CA GLN A 484 15.90 5.73 -22.75
C GLN A 484 16.50 7.11 -22.35
N ASP A 485 15.77 8.18 -22.59
CA ASP A 485 16.22 9.55 -22.28
C ASP A 485 16.04 9.91 -20.79
N TYR A 486 15.30 9.08 -20.03
CA TYR A 486 15.04 9.29 -18.61
C TYR A 486 16.00 8.51 -17.69
N SER A 487 17.07 7.99 -18.26
CA SER A 487 18.12 7.30 -17.52
C SER A 487 19.52 7.72 -18.00
N PRO A 488 20.47 7.99 -17.09
CA PRO A 488 21.88 8.21 -17.43
C PRO A 488 22.50 7.02 -18.19
N ASN A 489 21.95 5.82 -17.99
CA ASN A 489 22.41 4.58 -18.64
C ASN A 489 21.69 4.31 -19.98
N GLY A 490 20.80 5.22 -20.40
CA GLY A 490 20.02 5.06 -21.63
C GLY A 490 19.24 3.73 -21.62
N ASN A 491 19.36 2.96 -22.70
CA ASN A 491 18.67 1.68 -22.85
C ASN A 491 19.25 0.53 -21.99
N SER A 492 20.27 0.79 -21.18
CA SER A 492 20.87 -0.19 -20.24
C SER A 492 20.42 0.03 -18.79
N SER A 493 19.35 0.76 -18.57
CA SER A 493 18.73 0.98 -17.26
C SER A 493 18.21 -0.33 -16.66
N ALA A 494 18.34 -0.51 -15.33
CA ALA A 494 17.81 -1.68 -14.61
C ALA A 494 16.29 -1.87 -14.81
N VAL A 495 15.52 -0.79 -14.87
CA VAL A 495 14.07 -0.83 -15.14
C VAL A 495 13.75 -1.48 -16.49
N LEU A 496 14.63 -1.34 -17.49
CA LEU A 496 14.45 -1.90 -18.82
C LEU A 496 14.90 -3.38 -18.92
N THR A 497 15.56 -3.92 -17.90
CA THR A 497 16.00 -5.34 -17.88
C THR A 497 14.80 -6.31 -17.93
N TYR A 498 13.68 -5.94 -17.33
CA TYR A 498 12.45 -6.73 -17.43
C TYR A 498 11.95 -6.86 -18.88
N LEU A 499 12.18 -5.85 -19.71
CA LEU A 499 11.85 -5.94 -21.13
C LEU A 499 12.82 -6.84 -21.91
N ASP A 500 14.08 -6.97 -21.46
CA ASP A 500 15.05 -7.93 -22.02
C ASP A 500 14.60 -9.36 -21.78
N GLU A 501 14.10 -9.65 -20.57
CA GLU A 501 13.56 -10.95 -20.20
C GLU A 501 12.35 -11.32 -21.07
N ALA A 502 11.39 -10.39 -21.20
CA ALA A 502 10.22 -10.58 -22.07
C ALA A 502 10.63 -10.81 -23.54
N GLU A 503 11.57 -10.01 -24.07
CA GLU A 503 12.08 -10.20 -25.44
C GLU A 503 12.76 -11.57 -25.64
N GLN A 504 13.42 -12.11 -24.62
CA GLN A 504 14.07 -13.41 -24.74
C GLN A 504 13.04 -14.53 -24.97
N PHE A 505 11.97 -14.57 -24.19
CA PHE A 505 10.86 -15.50 -24.40
C PHE A 505 10.26 -15.36 -25.78
N ILE A 506 9.98 -14.12 -26.22
CA ILE A 506 9.42 -13.85 -27.56
C ILE A 506 10.36 -14.37 -28.67
N LYS A 507 11.69 -14.16 -28.55
CA LYS A 507 12.68 -14.65 -29.52
C LYS A 507 12.69 -16.17 -29.61
N ASP A 508 12.52 -16.85 -28.49
CA ASP A 508 12.51 -18.33 -28.48
C ASP A 508 11.23 -18.88 -29.12
N MET A 509 10.08 -18.28 -28.87
CA MET A 509 8.80 -18.63 -29.52
C MET A 509 8.81 -18.32 -31.02
N GLN A 510 9.47 -17.24 -31.44
CA GLN A 510 9.59 -16.88 -32.87
C GLN A 510 10.36 -17.93 -33.70
N LYS A 511 11.22 -18.75 -33.07
CA LYS A 511 11.94 -19.83 -33.75
C LYS A 511 11.02 -20.98 -34.14
N TYR A 512 10.00 -21.27 -33.28
CA TYR A 512 9.12 -22.41 -33.44
C TYR A 512 7.65 -22.01 -33.16
N PRO A 513 7.05 -21.13 -34.00
CA PRO A 513 5.70 -20.62 -33.74
C PRO A 513 4.60 -21.69 -33.73
N ASP A 514 4.85 -22.83 -34.43
CA ASP A 514 3.95 -23.98 -34.40
C ASP A 514 3.93 -24.73 -33.05
N GLU A 515 4.96 -24.55 -32.22
CA GLU A 515 5.13 -25.23 -30.93
C GLU A 515 4.71 -24.33 -29.74
N ILE A 516 4.09 -23.19 -30.01
CA ILE A 516 3.74 -22.22 -28.96
C ILE A 516 2.85 -22.79 -27.85
N ALA A 517 2.09 -23.85 -28.15
CA ALA A 517 1.31 -24.58 -27.15
C ALA A 517 2.17 -25.16 -26.02
N LEU A 518 3.45 -25.45 -26.30
CA LEU A 518 4.41 -25.97 -25.30
C LEU A 518 5.04 -24.83 -24.47
N HIS A 519 4.73 -23.57 -24.80
CA HIS A 519 5.29 -22.34 -24.20
C HIS A 519 4.23 -21.49 -23.48
N THR A 520 3.07 -22.05 -23.14
CA THR A 520 2.03 -21.31 -22.37
C THR A 520 2.56 -20.82 -21.03
N ALA A 521 3.39 -21.61 -20.34
CA ALA A 521 4.05 -21.20 -19.12
C ALA A 521 5.04 -20.02 -19.33
N ASP A 522 5.66 -19.91 -20.51
CA ASP A 522 6.55 -18.80 -20.86
C ASP A 522 5.74 -17.51 -21.14
N LEU A 523 4.48 -17.63 -21.57
CA LEU A 523 3.56 -16.50 -21.79
C LEU A 523 3.07 -15.94 -20.45
N THR A 524 2.48 -16.77 -19.57
CA THR A 524 1.70 -16.33 -18.40
C THR A 524 2.06 -17.02 -17.09
N GLY A 525 3.03 -17.95 -17.09
CA GLY A 525 3.43 -18.66 -15.86
C GLY A 525 3.81 -17.72 -14.71
N ALA A 526 3.35 -18.04 -13.50
CA ALA A 526 3.44 -17.16 -12.34
C ALA A 526 4.87 -16.86 -11.84
N ASN A 527 5.86 -17.67 -12.21
CA ASN A 527 7.22 -17.56 -11.68
C ASN A 527 8.18 -16.81 -12.57
N ASN A 528 8.12 -17.06 -13.86
CA ASN A 528 9.01 -16.46 -14.84
C ASN A 528 8.33 -16.55 -16.21
N SER A 529 7.81 -15.45 -16.71
CA SER A 529 7.09 -15.36 -17.97
C SER A 529 7.13 -13.94 -18.54
N ILE A 530 6.70 -13.78 -19.77
CA ILE A 530 6.54 -12.45 -20.37
C ILE A 530 5.61 -11.60 -19.50
N LEU A 531 4.51 -12.17 -19.01
CA LEU A 531 3.53 -11.46 -18.22
C LEU A 531 4.12 -10.98 -16.88
N VAL A 532 4.89 -11.83 -16.19
CA VAL A 532 5.60 -11.45 -14.94
C VAL A 532 6.63 -10.35 -15.21
N SER A 533 7.42 -10.47 -16.27
CA SER A 533 8.43 -9.46 -16.63
C SER A 533 7.78 -8.11 -16.95
N LEU A 534 6.70 -8.10 -17.75
CA LEU A 534 5.93 -6.87 -18.03
C LEU A 534 5.29 -6.28 -16.77
N SER A 535 4.86 -7.12 -15.82
CA SER A 535 4.29 -6.66 -14.57
C SER A 535 5.33 -6.01 -13.64
N ASN A 536 6.49 -6.63 -13.52
CA ASN A 536 7.60 -6.04 -12.79
C ASN A 536 8.00 -4.71 -13.43
N PHE A 537 8.08 -4.66 -14.76
CA PHE A 537 8.32 -3.41 -15.48
C PHE A 537 7.27 -2.34 -15.15
N THR A 538 5.97 -2.64 -15.21
CA THR A 538 4.91 -1.64 -14.92
C THR A 538 4.95 -1.16 -13.47
N THR A 539 5.32 -2.02 -12.55
CA THR A 539 5.49 -1.66 -11.14
C THR A 539 6.68 -0.72 -10.96
N GLU A 540 7.83 -1.09 -11.50
CA GLU A 540 9.08 -0.33 -11.35
C GLU A 540 9.07 0.99 -12.13
N VAL A 541 8.47 1.05 -13.32
CA VAL A 541 8.44 2.29 -14.12
C VAL A 541 7.59 3.39 -13.47
N THR A 542 6.58 3.02 -12.69
CA THR A 542 5.71 3.96 -11.96
C THR A 542 6.09 4.18 -10.50
N ALA A 543 6.98 3.35 -9.94
CA ALA A 543 7.51 3.56 -8.61
C ALA A 543 8.57 4.67 -8.64
N ASN A 544 8.30 5.80 -8.00
CA ASN A 544 9.18 6.95 -7.96
C ASN A 544 9.49 7.29 -6.51
N GLU A 545 10.48 6.59 -5.93
CA GLU A 545 10.95 6.92 -4.58
C GLU A 545 11.65 8.28 -4.58
N PHE A 546 11.15 9.21 -3.79
CA PHE A 546 11.75 10.52 -3.62
C PHE A 546 11.86 10.85 -2.13
N THR A 547 13.05 11.21 -1.71
CA THR A 547 13.35 11.64 -0.34
C THR A 547 13.82 13.08 -0.37
N LEU A 548 13.10 13.96 0.29
CA LEU A 548 13.44 15.36 0.44
C LEU A 548 13.99 15.64 1.84
N ASP A 549 15.16 16.25 1.91
CA ASP A 549 15.76 16.68 3.15
C ASP A 549 15.54 18.18 3.39
N ARG A 550 15.74 19.00 2.34
CA ARG A 550 15.72 20.48 2.50
C ARG A 550 15.46 21.21 1.18
N ILE A 551 14.85 22.38 1.28
CA ILE A 551 14.69 23.34 0.20
C ILE A 551 15.43 24.61 0.58
N TYR A 552 16.33 25.08 -0.30
CA TYR A 552 16.98 26.36 -0.21
C TYR A 552 16.35 27.34 -1.18
N VAL A 553 16.05 28.55 -0.69
CA VAL A 553 15.46 29.66 -1.45
C VAL A 553 16.46 30.82 -1.44
N THR A 554 17.42 30.78 -2.35
CA THR A 554 18.50 31.75 -2.44
C THR A 554 19.26 31.63 -3.76
N ALA A 555 19.77 32.73 -4.28
CA ALA A 555 20.70 32.72 -5.41
C ALA A 555 22.18 32.68 -4.96
N ASP A 556 22.46 32.73 -3.66
CA ASP A 556 23.83 32.61 -3.13
C ASP A 556 24.19 31.15 -2.91
N LYS A 557 25.01 30.58 -3.77
CA LYS A 557 25.53 29.22 -3.66
C LYS A 557 26.32 28.97 -2.37
N GLY A 558 26.86 30.03 -1.71
CA GLY A 558 27.55 29.91 -0.44
C GLY A 558 26.65 29.57 0.75
N GLN A 559 25.34 29.76 0.60
CA GLN A 559 24.33 29.41 1.60
C GLN A 559 23.81 27.96 1.46
N ILE A 560 24.20 27.26 0.41
CA ILE A 560 23.79 25.87 0.15
C ILE A 560 24.82 24.94 0.76
N GLU A 561 24.43 24.12 1.71
CA GLU A 561 25.29 23.12 2.34
C GLU A 561 25.73 22.05 1.34
N LYS A 562 26.90 21.44 1.60
CA LYS A 562 27.34 20.29 0.79
C LYS A 562 26.36 19.13 0.94
N PRO A 563 26.05 18.41 -0.15
CA PRO A 563 25.00 17.37 -0.12
C PRO A 563 25.36 16.18 0.76
N ASN A 564 26.65 15.90 0.95
CA ASN A 564 27.07 14.71 1.70
C ASN A 564 28.16 15.04 2.73
N PRO A 565 28.21 14.32 3.87
CA PRO A 565 29.26 14.44 4.86
C PRO A 565 30.63 14.01 4.30
N SER A 566 31.69 14.57 4.86
CA SER A 566 33.04 14.14 4.51
C SER A 566 33.30 12.69 4.97
N ALA A 567 34.16 11.95 4.22
CA ALA A 567 34.51 10.57 4.56
C ALA A 567 35.06 10.42 6.00
N GLY A 568 35.84 11.39 6.48
CA GLY A 568 36.36 11.40 7.85
C GLY A 568 35.27 11.56 8.92
N SER A 569 34.26 12.38 8.63
CA SER A 569 33.10 12.59 9.48
C SER A 569 32.20 11.36 9.52
N SER A 570 31.94 10.75 8.36
CA SER A 570 31.14 9.51 8.28
C SER A 570 31.78 8.35 9.07
N MET A 571 33.11 8.20 8.95
CA MET A 571 33.87 7.20 9.72
C MET A 571 33.79 7.45 11.22
N TRP A 572 33.93 8.71 11.65
CA TRP A 572 33.83 9.09 13.07
C TRP A 572 32.42 8.83 13.62
N THR A 573 31.40 9.17 12.85
CA THR A 573 30.00 8.90 13.17
C THR A 573 29.74 7.40 13.33
N SER A 574 30.25 6.56 12.40
CA SER A 574 30.11 5.11 12.48
C SER A 574 30.78 4.53 13.75
N ILE A 575 31.95 5.05 14.14
CA ILE A 575 32.64 4.63 15.38
C ILE A 575 31.81 5.02 16.62
N ARG A 576 31.30 6.24 16.67
CA ARG A 576 30.45 6.69 17.79
C ARG A 576 29.16 5.92 17.88
N THR A 577 28.48 5.64 16.76
CA THR A 577 27.27 4.81 16.71
C THR A 577 27.54 3.41 17.27
N LEU A 578 28.67 2.81 16.86
CA LEU A 578 29.07 1.51 17.39
C LEU A 578 29.28 1.56 18.92
N VAL A 579 29.95 2.59 19.42
CA VAL A 579 30.17 2.76 20.89
C VAL A 579 28.83 2.96 21.61
N ASN A 580 27.94 3.79 21.06
CA ASN A 580 26.63 4.02 21.65
C ASN A 580 25.76 2.74 21.71
N THR A 581 25.88 1.86 20.70
CA THR A 581 25.18 0.57 20.72
C THR A 581 25.52 -0.28 21.96
N PHE A 582 26.75 -0.15 22.48
CA PHE A 582 27.20 -0.88 23.70
C PHE A 582 26.99 -0.12 25.00
N THR A 583 26.80 1.19 24.96
CA THR A 583 26.76 2.04 26.15
C THR A 583 25.40 2.65 26.46
N SER A 584 24.47 2.60 25.48
CA SER A 584 23.12 3.17 25.62
C SER A 584 22.15 2.14 26.20
N ASP A 585 21.39 2.54 27.22
CA ASP A 585 20.27 1.75 27.75
C ASP A 585 19.12 1.55 26.74
N LYS A 586 19.11 2.31 25.66
CA LYS A 586 18.16 2.20 24.55
C LYS A 586 18.14 0.79 23.95
N TYR A 587 19.29 0.17 23.79
CA TYR A 587 19.45 -1.16 23.20
C TYR A 587 19.50 -2.29 24.25
N ALA A 588 19.33 -1.96 25.53
CA ALA A 588 19.28 -2.96 26.59
C ALA A 588 17.96 -3.74 26.49
N THR A 589 18.02 -4.97 25.99
CA THR A 589 16.88 -5.89 25.85
C THR A 589 16.51 -6.61 27.16
N GLY A 590 17.24 -6.36 28.25
CA GLY A 590 16.97 -6.95 29.57
C GLY A 590 15.70 -6.37 30.21
N ALA A 591 14.96 -7.20 30.93
CA ALA A 591 13.91 -6.71 31.82
C ALA A 591 14.53 -5.70 32.82
N SER A 592 13.93 -4.51 32.93
CA SER A 592 14.39 -3.55 33.95
C SER A 592 14.25 -4.15 35.33
N GLN A 593 15.32 -4.26 36.06
CA GLN A 593 15.27 -4.67 37.48
C GLN A 593 14.73 -3.55 38.40
N ASP A 594 14.42 -2.39 37.86
CA ASP A 594 13.76 -1.32 38.61
C ASP A 594 12.35 -1.76 39.03
N SER A 595 12.13 -1.87 40.32
CA SER A 595 10.82 -2.27 40.89
C SER A 595 9.66 -1.31 40.56
N LYS A 596 9.94 -0.14 40.02
CA LYS A 596 8.95 0.92 39.72
C LYS A 596 8.54 1.01 38.23
N THR A 597 9.28 0.39 37.32
CA THR A 597 9.00 0.48 35.87
C THR A 597 8.21 -0.73 35.40
N LEU A 598 7.02 -0.53 34.86
CA LEU A 598 6.25 -1.56 34.15
C LEU A 598 6.94 -1.87 32.83
N THR A 599 7.28 -3.14 32.59
CA THR A 599 8.02 -3.58 31.40
C THR A 599 7.09 -4.34 30.45
N ILE A 600 7.06 -3.92 29.20
CA ILE A 600 6.22 -4.49 28.15
C ILE A 600 7.09 -4.90 26.97
N TRP A 601 7.03 -6.17 26.60
CA TRP A 601 7.68 -6.67 25.39
C TRP A 601 6.64 -6.86 24.28
N VAL A 602 6.99 -6.42 23.06
CA VAL A 602 6.08 -6.44 21.91
C VAL A 602 6.73 -7.22 20.77
N ASN A 603 6.06 -8.28 20.32
CA ASN A 603 6.48 -9.08 19.17
C ASN A 603 5.99 -8.45 17.86
N ARG A 604 6.53 -7.28 17.51
CA ARG A 604 6.21 -6.54 16.29
C ARG A 604 7.40 -5.70 15.85
N ALA A 605 7.33 -5.18 14.62
CA ALA A 605 8.32 -4.25 14.09
C ALA A 605 8.46 -3.01 14.98
N ILE A 606 9.65 -2.39 14.95
CA ILE A 606 10.00 -1.23 15.81
C ILE A 606 8.99 -0.08 15.67
N THR A 607 8.47 0.19 14.47
CA THR A 607 7.44 1.22 14.23
C THR A 607 6.20 1.07 15.12
N HIS A 608 5.74 -0.17 15.32
CA HIS A 608 4.62 -0.47 16.22
C HIS A 608 4.97 -0.22 17.69
N VAL A 609 6.21 -0.51 18.06
CA VAL A 609 6.72 -0.34 19.44
C VAL A 609 6.85 1.14 19.76
N ASP A 610 7.41 1.92 18.85
CA ASP A 610 7.61 3.37 19.03
C ASP A 610 6.27 4.10 19.13
N LEU A 611 5.29 3.74 18.26
CA LEU A 611 3.94 4.29 18.38
C LEU A 611 3.29 3.93 19.71
N LEU A 612 3.40 2.68 20.16
CA LEU A 612 2.84 2.25 21.45
C LEU A 612 3.52 2.97 22.61
N GLN A 613 4.86 3.12 22.59
CA GLN A 613 5.56 3.88 23.63
C GLN A 613 5.08 5.34 23.69
N LYS A 614 4.92 6.00 22.52
CA LYS A 614 4.34 7.35 22.45
C LYS A 614 2.96 7.42 23.12
N MET A 615 2.03 6.53 22.73
CA MET A 615 0.68 6.52 23.30
C MET A 615 0.70 6.19 24.81
N VAL A 616 1.61 5.34 25.24
CA VAL A 616 1.82 5.07 26.67
C VAL A 616 2.21 6.34 27.41
N ASP A 617 3.18 7.08 26.90
CA ASP A 617 3.70 8.28 27.55
C ASP A 617 2.67 9.43 27.55
N THR A 618 1.92 9.57 26.45
CA THR A 618 0.96 10.69 26.27
C THR A 618 -0.44 10.41 26.81
N GLU A 619 -0.85 9.14 26.91
CA GLU A 619 -2.22 8.79 27.30
C GLU A 619 -2.29 7.84 28.50
N PHE A 620 -1.59 6.68 28.45
CA PHE A 620 -1.71 5.70 29.53
C PHE A 620 -1.17 6.22 30.84
N VAL A 621 0.01 6.85 30.85
CA VAL A 621 0.63 7.38 32.10
C VAL A 621 -0.26 8.44 32.73
N PRO A 622 -0.79 9.45 32.02
CA PRO A 622 -1.78 10.39 32.57
C PRO A 622 -3.07 9.72 33.04
N TYR A 623 -3.63 8.81 32.23
CA TYR A 623 -4.84 8.05 32.59
C TYR A 623 -4.65 7.27 33.89
N TYR A 624 -3.52 6.55 34.01
CA TYR A 624 -3.23 5.76 35.21
C TYR A 624 -3.11 6.64 36.45
N LYS A 625 -2.44 7.79 36.31
CA LYS A 625 -2.30 8.77 37.41
C LYS A 625 -3.65 9.36 37.83
N GLU A 626 -4.48 9.73 36.87
CA GLU A 626 -5.83 10.23 37.13
C GLU A 626 -6.70 9.21 37.86
N LYS A 627 -6.65 7.95 37.38
CA LYS A 627 -7.46 6.86 37.94
C LYS A 627 -7.02 6.39 39.31
N THR A 628 -5.71 6.30 39.54
CA THR A 628 -5.16 5.66 40.76
C THR A 628 -4.51 6.61 41.74
N GLY A 629 -4.26 7.85 41.32
CA GLY A 629 -3.46 8.83 42.11
C GLY A 629 -1.97 8.51 42.19
N LYS A 630 -1.50 7.47 41.44
CA LYS A 630 -0.09 7.01 41.51
C LYS A 630 0.64 7.33 40.19
N ASP A 631 1.92 7.69 40.34
CA ASP A 631 2.80 7.79 39.17
C ASP A 631 3.27 6.39 38.75
N ILE A 632 3.35 6.16 37.43
CA ILE A 632 3.86 4.93 36.83
C ILE A 632 4.91 5.28 35.76
N LYS A 633 5.96 4.48 35.70
CA LYS A 633 6.90 4.47 34.58
C LYS A 633 6.65 3.22 33.75
N VAL A 634 6.64 3.35 32.42
CA VAL A 634 6.41 2.22 31.52
C VAL A 634 7.49 2.18 30.45
N LYS A 635 8.06 1.01 30.21
CA LYS A 635 9.04 0.76 29.14
C LYS A 635 8.47 -0.25 28.17
N VAL A 636 8.26 0.18 26.93
CA VAL A 636 7.89 -0.70 25.80
C VAL A 636 9.16 -1.04 25.02
N SER A 637 9.37 -2.29 24.68
CA SER A 637 10.54 -2.74 23.91
C SER A 637 10.15 -3.82 22.92
N THR A 638 10.88 -3.93 21.83
CA THR A 638 10.74 -5.06 20.91
C THR A 638 11.09 -6.37 21.63
N MET A 639 10.29 -7.39 21.40
CA MET A 639 10.65 -8.74 21.81
C MET A 639 11.61 -9.33 20.77
N PRO A 640 12.84 -9.69 21.16
CA PRO A 640 13.86 -10.06 20.17
C PRO A 640 13.53 -11.33 19.39
N ASP A 641 12.85 -12.28 20.03
CA ASP A 641 12.40 -13.56 19.47
C ASP A 641 11.52 -14.28 20.52
N VAL A 642 10.48 -14.99 20.06
CA VAL A 642 9.64 -15.82 20.93
C VAL A 642 10.44 -16.91 21.65
N ALA A 643 11.47 -17.47 21.01
CA ALA A 643 12.38 -18.43 21.66
C ALA A 643 13.10 -17.83 22.87
N LYS A 644 13.37 -16.53 22.87
CA LYS A 644 14.00 -15.82 24.01
C LYS A 644 13.06 -15.68 25.20
N LEU A 645 11.74 -15.73 25.01
CA LEU A 645 10.79 -15.80 26.13
C LEU A 645 11.04 -17.05 26.99
N THR A 646 11.30 -18.20 26.37
CA THR A 646 11.60 -19.43 27.11
C THR A 646 12.89 -19.29 27.93
N LEU A 647 13.91 -18.65 27.36
CA LEU A 647 15.15 -18.37 28.09
C LEU A 647 14.94 -17.36 29.21
N ALA A 648 14.17 -16.30 28.98
CA ALA A 648 13.84 -15.28 29.98
C ALA A 648 13.03 -15.89 31.17
N ILE A 649 12.12 -16.82 30.87
CA ILE A 649 11.37 -17.57 31.89
C ILE A 649 12.33 -18.41 32.75
N ALA A 650 13.25 -19.12 32.11
CA ALA A 650 14.25 -19.92 32.83
C ALA A 650 15.18 -19.07 33.68
N ALA A 651 15.57 -17.89 33.20
CA ALA A 651 16.36 -16.91 33.90
C ALA A 651 15.60 -16.10 34.95
N LYS A 652 14.26 -16.16 34.98
CA LYS A 652 13.36 -15.30 35.77
C LYS A 652 13.50 -13.80 35.43
N GLU A 653 13.81 -13.50 34.19
CA GLU A 653 14.01 -12.14 33.66
C GLU A 653 12.90 -11.81 32.64
N THR A 654 11.64 -12.21 32.93
CA THR A 654 10.48 -11.95 32.10
C THR A 654 10.02 -10.50 32.21
N PRO A 655 9.38 -9.94 31.15
CA PRO A 655 8.66 -8.67 31.28
C PRO A 655 7.43 -8.84 32.20
N ASP A 656 6.78 -7.73 32.54
CA ASP A 656 5.50 -7.78 33.26
C ASP A 656 4.38 -8.20 32.29
N VAL A 657 4.39 -7.65 31.06
CA VAL A 657 3.43 -7.91 29.98
C VAL A 657 4.16 -8.29 28.69
N ALA A 658 3.62 -9.24 27.94
CA ALA A 658 4.01 -9.50 26.56
C ALA A 658 2.82 -9.31 25.63
N LEU A 659 3.04 -8.62 24.50
CA LEU A 659 2.08 -8.34 23.45
C LEU A 659 2.50 -9.02 22.14
N GLY A 660 1.52 -9.24 21.24
CA GLY A 660 1.79 -9.84 19.94
C GLY A 660 2.09 -11.34 20.01
N LEU A 661 1.60 -12.01 21.04
CA LEU A 661 1.75 -13.46 21.16
C LEU A 661 0.78 -14.16 20.22
N MET A 662 1.30 -14.97 19.30
CA MET A 662 0.47 -15.82 18.42
C MET A 662 -0.38 -16.79 19.26
N SER A 663 -1.55 -17.19 18.77
CA SER A 663 -2.58 -17.92 19.52
C SER A 663 -2.07 -19.14 20.30
N TYR A 664 -1.09 -19.89 19.80
CA TYR A 664 -0.53 -21.08 20.48
C TYR A 664 0.44 -20.74 21.62
N VAL A 665 1.06 -19.55 21.61
CA VAL A 665 2.10 -19.19 22.58
C VAL A 665 1.56 -19.00 23.99
N PRO A 666 0.40 -18.33 24.22
CA PRO A 666 -0.19 -18.25 25.56
C PRO A 666 -0.51 -19.63 26.16
N PHE A 667 -1.00 -20.56 25.35
CA PHE A 667 -1.25 -21.93 25.81
C PHE A 667 0.04 -22.62 26.26
N ASP A 668 1.09 -22.58 25.43
CA ASP A 668 2.38 -23.21 25.75
C ASP A 668 2.99 -22.61 27.05
N LEU A 669 2.97 -21.30 27.18
CA LEU A 669 3.46 -20.62 28.37
C LEU A 669 2.62 -20.89 29.63
N SER A 670 1.29 -20.96 29.50
CA SER A 670 0.38 -21.27 30.61
C SER A 670 0.53 -22.71 31.11
N SER A 671 0.70 -23.67 30.20
CA SER A 671 0.93 -25.07 30.52
C SER A 671 2.23 -25.29 31.32
N ARG A 672 3.22 -24.41 31.09
CA ARG A 672 4.48 -24.35 31.88
C ARG A 672 4.37 -23.52 33.15
N GLY A 673 3.19 -22.97 33.46
CA GLY A 673 2.94 -22.16 34.64
C GLY A 673 3.61 -20.79 34.63
N ALA A 674 3.94 -20.24 33.46
CA ALA A 674 4.65 -18.96 33.32
C ALA A 674 3.70 -17.75 33.33
N LEU A 675 2.44 -17.91 32.95
CA LEU A 675 1.48 -16.83 32.85
C LEU A 675 0.57 -16.72 34.07
N TYR A 676 0.01 -15.53 34.25
CA TYR A 676 -0.98 -15.24 35.28
C TYR A 676 -2.39 -15.44 34.72
N ASP A 677 -3.24 -16.10 35.47
CA ASP A 677 -4.65 -16.35 35.14
C ASP A 677 -5.44 -15.04 35.27
N LEU A 678 -5.90 -14.51 34.14
CA LEU A 678 -6.61 -13.22 34.05
C LEU A 678 -8.02 -13.28 34.66
N THR A 679 -8.62 -14.46 34.83
CA THR A 679 -9.94 -14.60 35.46
C THR A 679 -9.93 -14.21 36.94
N LYS A 680 -8.77 -14.07 37.54
CA LYS A 680 -8.58 -13.60 38.91
C LYS A 680 -8.83 -12.10 39.10
N PHE A 681 -8.95 -11.34 38.02
CA PHE A 681 -9.36 -9.95 38.07
C PHE A 681 -10.88 -9.84 38.05
N ASP A 682 -11.47 -9.10 38.98
CA ASP A 682 -12.91 -9.01 39.17
C ASP A 682 -13.68 -8.52 37.95
N ASP A 683 -13.05 -7.68 37.12
CA ASP A 683 -13.63 -7.07 35.93
C ASP A 683 -13.25 -7.79 34.61
N PHE A 684 -12.56 -8.95 34.68
CA PHE A 684 -12.13 -9.70 33.50
C PHE A 684 -13.28 -9.96 32.51
N TRP A 685 -14.38 -10.49 32.98
CA TRP A 685 -15.52 -10.83 32.11
C TRP A 685 -16.19 -9.61 31.46
N THR A 686 -16.09 -8.45 32.09
CA THR A 686 -16.55 -7.19 31.50
C THR A 686 -15.65 -6.77 30.32
N VAL A 687 -14.36 -6.95 30.50
CA VAL A 687 -13.36 -6.66 29.44
C VAL A 687 -13.46 -7.69 28.30
N ALA A 688 -13.63 -8.97 28.62
CA ALA A 688 -13.73 -10.06 27.65
C ALA A 688 -14.88 -9.88 26.64
N ARG A 689 -15.97 -9.22 27.02
CA ARG A 689 -17.10 -8.92 26.11
C ARG A 689 -16.76 -8.01 24.94
N ARG A 690 -15.60 -7.38 24.93
CA ARG A 690 -15.12 -6.56 23.82
C ARG A 690 -14.83 -7.37 22.56
N PHE A 691 -14.61 -8.69 22.71
CA PHE A 691 -14.05 -9.58 21.70
C PHE A 691 -15.03 -10.68 21.29
N PRO A 692 -14.85 -11.29 20.10
CA PRO A 692 -15.52 -12.54 19.77
C PRO A 692 -15.17 -13.63 20.78
N THR A 693 -16.15 -14.42 21.19
CA THR A 693 -15.93 -15.50 22.15
C THR A 693 -14.94 -16.54 21.63
N GLY A 694 -15.00 -16.85 20.33
CA GLY A 694 -14.10 -17.79 19.68
C GLY A 694 -12.63 -17.39 19.73
N SER A 695 -12.30 -16.11 19.85
CA SER A 695 -10.92 -15.61 19.95
C SER A 695 -10.22 -15.99 21.26
N PHE A 696 -10.94 -16.49 22.25
CA PHE A 696 -10.37 -16.93 23.53
C PHE A 696 -10.04 -18.42 23.59
N VAL A 697 -10.55 -19.21 22.68
CA VAL A 697 -10.50 -20.69 22.77
C VAL A 697 -9.08 -21.20 22.98
N SER A 698 -8.10 -20.66 22.28
CA SER A 698 -6.69 -21.06 22.41
C SER A 698 -5.98 -20.51 23.65
N TYR A 699 -6.61 -19.60 24.40
CA TYR A 699 -6.01 -18.98 25.60
C TYR A 699 -6.47 -19.65 26.90
N VAL A 700 -7.34 -20.66 26.77
CA VAL A 700 -7.83 -21.43 27.91
C VAL A 700 -6.86 -22.54 28.28
N TYR A 701 -6.55 -22.66 29.58
CA TYR A 701 -5.83 -23.80 30.15
C TYR A 701 -6.29 -24.04 31.59
N ASN A 702 -6.69 -25.29 31.92
CA ASN A 702 -7.17 -25.69 33.25
C ASN A 702 -8.16 -24.66 33.84
N GLU A 703 -9.24 -24.36 33.12
CA GLU A 703 -10.31 -23.42 33.50
C GLU A 703 -9.87 -21.95 33.67
N GLY A 704 -8.58 -21.64 33.54
CA GLY A 704 -8.04 -20.28 33.56
C GLY A 704 -7.95 -19.66 32.16
N MET A 705 -7.89 -18.32 32.10
CA MET A 705 -7.72 -17.54 30.87
C MET A 705 -6.41 -16.77 30.96
N TYR A 706 -5.50 -16.98 30.00
CA TYR A 706 -4.10 -16.54 30.12
C TYR A 706 -3.69 -15.46 29.16
N ALA A 707 -4.54 -15.05 28.24
CA ALA A 707 -4.30 -13.90 27.37
C ALA A 707 -5.61 -13.18 27.05
N ILE A 708 -5.47 -11.94 26.58
CA ILE A 708 -6.56 -11.13 26.05
C ILE A 708 -6.29 -10.85 24.56
N PRO A 709 -7.28 -11.02 23.67
CA PRO A 709 -7.09 -10.77 22.23
C PRO A 709 -6.68 -9.33 21.93
N GLU A 710 -5.72 -9.14 21.04
CA GLU A 710 -5.30 -7.83 20.53
C GLU A 710 -5.72 -7.64 19.08
N THR A 711 -5.30 -8.56 18.22
CA THR A 711 -5.65 -8.57 16.79
C THR A 711 -6.44 -9.81 16.46
N THR A 712 -7.18 -9.73 15.39
CA THR A 712 -7.79 -10.86 14.71
C THR A 712 -7.33 -10.89 13.26
N ASP A 713 -7.67 -11.95 12.55
CA ASP A 713 -7.60 -12.01 11.09
C ASP A 713 -8.97 -12.45 10.57
N PHE A 714 -9.14 -12.50 9.26
CA PHE A 714 -10.36 -12.97 8.63
C PHE A 714 -10.04 -13.92 7.47
N ASN A 715 -10.98 -14.76 7.13
CA ASN A 715 -11.03 -15.40 5.83
C ASN A 715 -12.20 -14.82 5.05
N ALA A 716 -11.96 -14.40 3.83
CA ALA A 716 -12.98 -13.94 2.90
C ALA A 716 -12.69 -14.46 1.50
N ILE A 717 -13.69 -14.48 0.65
CA ILE A 717 -13.51 -14.69 -0.78
C ILE A 717 -13.15 -13.36 -1.42
N VAL A 718 -12.07 -13.33 -2.18
CA VAL A 718 -11.80 -12.25 -3.14
C VAL A 718 -12.15 -12.74 -4.54
N TYR A 719 -12.72 -11.88 -5.37
CA TYR A 719 -13.07 -12.26 -6.75
C TYR A 719 -12.98 -11.08 -7.72
N ARG A 720 -12.68 -11.37 -8.97
CA ARG A 720 -12.64 -10.42 -10.07
C ARG A 720 -14.06 -10.15 -10.58
N THR A 721 -14.60 -8.98 -10.27
CA THR A 721 -15.96 -8.58 -10.63
C THR A 721 -16.14 -8.47 -12.15
N ASP A 722 -15.13 -8.01 -12.86
CA ASP A 722 -15.12 -7.93 -14.33
C ASP A 722 -15.23 -9.32 -14.98
N ILE A 723 -14.45 -10.30 -14.53
CA ILE A 723 -14.47 -11.68 -15.06
C ILE A 723 -15.80 -12.37 -14.72
N PHE A 724 -16.27 -12.25 -13.49
CA PHE A 724 -17.54 -12.86 -13.08
C PHE A 724 -18.72 -12.32 -13.88
N ASN A 725 -18.74 -10.99 -14.11
CA ASN A 725 -19.76 -10.37 -14.94
C ASN A 725 -19.69 -10.86 -16.41
N ASN A 726 -18.48 -10.93 -17.00
CA ASN A 726 -18.29 -11.38 -18.37
C ASN A 726 -18.68 -12.85 -18.57
N LEU A 727 -18.43 -13.70 -17.57
CA LEU A 727 -18.80 -15.12 -17.60
C LEU A 727 -20.23 -15.40 -17.11
N GLY A 728 -20.94 -14.37 -16.63
CA GLY A 728 -22.30 -14.52 -16.07
C GLY A 728 -22.32 -15.37 -14.78
N LEU A 729 -21.21 -15.41 -14.02
CA LEU A 729 -21.09 -16.19 -12.79
C LEU A 729 -21.61 -15.40 -11.59
N LYS A 730 -22.14 -16.15 -10.61
CA LYS A 730 -22.46 -15.62 -9.29
C LYS A 730 -21.34 -15.99 -8.31
N VAL A 731 -21.10 -15.09 -7.35
CA VAL A 731 -20.14 -15.36 -6.27
C VAL A 731 -20.66 -16.50 -5.40
N PRO A 732 -19.89 -17.57 -5.19
CA PRO A 732 -20.34 -18.70 -4.39
C PRO A 732 -20.38 -18.37 -2.89
N SER A 733 -21.39 -18.84 -2.20
CA SER A 733 -21.56 -18.76 -0.74
C SER A 733 -21.19 -20.06 -0.03
N THR A 734 -21.20 -21.15 -0.76
CA THR A 734 -20.92 -22.50 -0.23
C THR A 734 -19.87 -23.21 -1.07
N TRP A 735 -19.26 -24.24 -0.49
CA TRP A 735 -18.33 -25.11 -1.20
C TRP A 735 -18.97 -25.82 -2.40
N ASN A 736 -20.25 -26.17 -2.30
CA ASN A 736 -20.98 -26.79 -3.41
C ASN A 736 -21.17 -25.79 -4.57
N GLU A 737 -21.57 -24.55 -4.27
CA GLU A 737 -21.68 -23.50 -5.29
C GLU A 737 -20.34 -23.18 -5.94
N LEU A 738 -19.22 -23.23 -5.18
CA LEU A 738 -17.89 -23.14 -5.77
C LEU A 738 -17.65 -24.27 -6.76
N ILE A 739 -17.90 -25.52 -6.36
CA ILE A 739 -17.73 -26.69 -7.24
C ILE A 739 -18.57 -26.54 -8.53
N ASP A 740 -19.76 -25.97 -8.47
CA ASP A 740 -20.63 -25.76 -9.63
C ASP A 740 -20.05 -24.76 -10.63
N ILE A 741 -19.27 -23.76 -10.19
CA ILE A 741 -18.66 -22.76 -11.10
C ILE A 741 -17.28 -23.17 -11.61
N LEU A 742 -16.56 -24.07 -10.93
CA LEU A 742 -15.21 -24.51 -11.32
C LEU A 742 -15.11 -24.98 -12.78
N PRO A 743 -16.04 -25.82 -13.33
CA PRO A 743 -15.95 -26.24 -14.72
C PRO A 743 -15.99 -25.05 -15.72
N THR A 744 -16.71 -23.97 -15.37
CA THR A 744 -16.74 -22.78 -16.21
C THR A 744 -15.40 -22.05 -16.16
N LEU A 745 -14.81 -21.85 -14.97
CA LEU A 745 -13.51 -21.21 -14.81
C LEU A 745 -12.41 -22.02 -15.51
N GLN A 746 -12.35 -23.34 -15.23
CA GLN A 746 -11.33 -24.24 -15.76
C GLN A 746 -11.38 -24.39 -17.29
N ARG A 747 -12.57 -24.27 -17.88
CA ARG A 747 -12.71 -24.22 -19.34
C ARG A 747 -11.93 -23.06 -19.97
N TYR A 748 -11.73 -21.99 -19.21
CA TYR A 748 -10.98 -20.80 -19.62
C TYR A 748 -9.57 -20.74 -19.02
N GLY A 749 -9.03 -21.87 -18.55
CA GLY A 749 -7.69 -21.92 -17.93
C GLY A 749 -7.59 -21.25 -16.56
N MET A 750 -8.74 -20.91 -15.98
CA MET A 750 -8.81 -20.24 -14.67
C MET A 750 -9.12 -21.21 -13.54
N ASN A 751 -8.75 -20.89 -12.32
CA ASN A 751 -9.00 -21.74 -11.18
C ASN A 751 -9.44 -20.94 -9.93
N PHE A 752 -9.58 -21.64 -8.82
CA PHE A 752 -9.84 -21.12 -7.50
C PHE A 752 -8.61 -21.31 -6.61
N TYR A 753 -8.16 -20.23 -5.99
CA TYR A 753 -7.07 -20.30 -5.02
C TYR A 753 -7.56 -20.67 -3.62
N HIS A 754 -7.15 -21.84 -3.14
CA HIS A 754 -7.27 -22.20 -1.74
C HIS A 754 -5.93 -21.96 -1.04
N ASN A 755 -5.86 -20.98 -0.13
CA ASN A 755 -4.64 -20.59 0.58
C ASN A 755 -4.18 -21.64 1.62
N ILE A 756 -4.06 -22.89 1.21
CA ILE A 756 -3.78 -24.04 2.08
C ILE A 756 -2.31 -24.10 2.53
N ALA A 757 -1.42 -23.46 1.80
CA ALA A 757 0.01 -23.41 2.11
C ALA A 757 0.66 -22.20 1.45
N LEU A 758 1.82 -21.77 1.95
CA LEU A 758 2.63 -20.75 1.29
C LEU A 758 3.45 -21.37 0.15
N GLY A 759 3.16 -21.01 -1.07
CA GLY A 759 3.87 -21.47 -2.26
C GLY A 759 3.92 -22.99 -2.33
N THR A 760 5.13 -23.54 -2.52
CA THR A 760 5.35 -24.99 -2.69
C THR A 760 5.59 -25.75 -1.37
N THR A 761 5.34 -25.14 -0.21
CA THR A 761 5.60 -25.78 1.08
C THR A 761 4.80 -27.08 1.25
N GLY A 762 5.46 -28.15 1.69
CA GLY A 762 4.83 -29.43 1.92
C GLY A 762 3.81 -29.41 3.07
N TYR A 763 4.01 -28.54 4.07
CA TYR A 763 3.11 -28.39 5.21
C TYR A 763 1.85 -27.59 4.85
N LYS A 764 0.68 -28.16 5.12
CA LYS A 764 -0.61 -27.51 4.92
C LYS A 764 -1.08 -26.84 6.21
N TRP A 765 -1.44 -25.58 6.11
CA TRP A 765 -1.77 -24.74 7.26
C TRP A 765 -3.01 -25.24 7.98
N PHE A 766 -2.87 -25.46 9.26
CA PHE A 766 -3.94 -25.97 10.11
C PHE A 766 -5.18 -25.07 10.13
N TYR A 767 -5.02 -23.78 10.21
CA TYR A 767 -6.12 -22.82 10.20
C TYR A 767 -6.84 -22.71 8.84
N GLN A 768 -6.31 -23.33 7.78
CA GLN A 768 -6.98 -23.46 6.48
C GLN A 768 -7.52 -24.88 6.21
N THR A 769 -7.03 -25.87 6.90
CA THR A 769 -7.52 -27.26 6.77
C THR A 769 -8.59 -27.61 7.79
N SER A 770 -8.49 -27.09 9.01
CA SER A 770 -9.43 -27.34 10.11
C SER A 770 -10.85 -26.79 9.88
N PRO A 771 -11.08 -25.65 9.18
CA PRO A 771 -12.45 -25.19 8.90
C PRO A 771 -13.32 -26.22 8.20
N MET A 772 -12.75 -27.02 7.31
CA MET A 772 -13.49 -28.09 6.62
C MET A 772 -14.04 -29.15 7.58
N ILE A 773 -13.30 -29.45 8.64
CA ILE A 773 -13.74 -30.36 9.71
C ILE A 773 -14.87 -29.69 10.51
N LEU A 774 -14.63 -28.46 10.99
CA LEU A 774 -15.55 -27.74 11.88
C LEU A 774 -16.89 -27.44 11.21
N GLN A 775 -16.91 -26.94 9.98
CA GLN A 775 -18.11 -26.61 9.22
C GLN A 775 -18.98 -27.85 8.91
N ASN A 776 -18.40 -29.04 8.92
CA ASN A 776 -19.13 -30.29 8.78
C ASN A 776 -19.58 -30.89 10.13
N GLY A 777 -19.41 -30.12 11.24
CA GLY A 777 -19.76 -30.55 12.59
C GLY A 777 -18.83 -31.63 13.16
N GLY A 778 -17.62 -31.76 12.59
CA GLY A 778 -16.54 -32.58 13.09
C GLY A 778 -15.83 -31.92 14.27
N GLU A 779 -15.12 -32.70 15.04
CA GLU A 779 -14.36 -32.30 16.21
C GLU A 779 -12.87 -32.67 16.03
N LEU A 780 -11.99 -31.83 16.50
CA LEU A 780 -10.55 -32.11 16.46
C LEU A 780 -10.12 -33.01 17.61
N TYR A 781 -10.79 -32.85 18.77
CA TYR A 781 -10.60 -33.61 19.98
C TYR A 781 -11.94 -34.01 20.57
N THR A 782 -11.97 -35.16 21.17
CA THR A 782 -13.08 -35.64 22.00
C THR A 782 -12.57 -35.88 23.42
N GLN A 783 -13.40 -35.70 24.41
CA GLN A 783 -13.08 -35.98 25.81
C GLN A 783 -14.08 -37.00 26.36
N ASP A 784 -13.58 -38.07 26.97
CA ASP A 784 -14.43 -39.08 27.62
C ASP A 784 -14.90 -38.61 29.01
N GLU A 785 -15.74 -39.42 29.63
CA GLU A 785 -16.31 -39.17 30.98
C GLU A 785 -15.21 -39.11 32.07
N ASN A 786 -14.04 -39.65 31.81
CA ASN A 786 -12.89 -39.65 32.74
C ASN A 786 -11.94 -38.48 32.47
N GLY A 787 -12.24 -37.64 31.51
CA GLY A 787 -11.44 -36.51 31.14
C GLY A 787 -10.27 -36.87 30.18
N LEU A 788 -10.20 -38.08 29.65
CA LEU A 788 -9.21 -38.47 28.66
C LEU A 788 -9.51 -37.80 27.32
N VAL A 789 -8.55 -37.03 26.83
CA VAL A 789 -8.63 -36.37 25.53
C VAL A 789 -8.09 -37.30 24.45
N THR A 790 -8.88 -37.54 23.41
CA THR A 790 -8.50 -38.31 22.22
C THR A 790 -8.76 -37.49 20.96
N THR A 791 -8.20 -37.92 19.81
CA THR A 791 -8.52 -37.27 18.54
C THR A 791 -9.96 -37.52 18.12
N GLY A 792 -10.61 -36.52 17.49
CA GLY A 792 -11.95 -36.63 16.90
C GLY A 792 -11.93 -36.59 15.37
N ILE A 793 -10.73 -36.59 14.74
CA ILE A 793 -10.63 -36.49 13.30
C ILE A 793 -11.07 -37.73 12.52
N ASP A 794 -11.20 -38.86 13.18
CA ASP A 794 -11.70 -40.13 12.66
C ASP A 794 -13.24 -40.27 12.67
N SER A 795 -13.93 -39.30 13.25
CA SER A 795 -15.41 -39.27 13.25
C SER A 795 -15.93 -39.12 11.80
N LYS A 796 -17.11 -39.69 11.52
CA LYS A 796 -17.75 -39.58 10.19
C LYS A 796 -17.88 -38.12 9.70
N LYS A 797 -18.13 -37.19 10.62
CA LYS A 797 -18.26 -35.77 10.30
C LYS A 797 -16.92 -35.15 9.94
N SER A 798 -15.86 -35.45 10.70
CA SER A 798 -14.52 -35.00 10.43
C SER A 798 -13.99 -35.55 9.11
N VAL A 799 -14.16 -36.86 8.87
CA VAL A 799 -13.79 -37.53 7.61
C VAL A 799 -14.55 -36.95 6.41
N LYS A 800 -15.85 -36.59 6.59
CA LYS A 800 -16.61 -35.89 5.52
C LYS A 800 -15.95 -34.58 5.13
N GLY A 801 -15.55 -33.76 6.09
CA GLY A 801 -14.86 -32.48 5.84
C GLY A 801 -13.50 -32.67 5.18
N LEU A 802 -12.68 -33.59 5.70
CA LEU A 802 -11.36 -33.92 5.12
C LEU A 802 -11.49 -34.49 3.70
N SER A 803 -12.50 -35.36 3.46
CA SER A 803 -12.76 -35.88 2.11
C SER A 803 -13.19 -34.80 1.14
N LEU A 804 -13.99 -33.83 1.57
CA LEU A 804 -14.34 -32.67 0.74
C LEU A 804 -13.07 -31.88 0.37
N LEU A 805 -12.22 -31.60 1.35
CA LEU A 805 -10.95 -30.89 1.15
C LEU A 805 -10.06 -31.63 0.12
N GLY A 806 -9.85 -32.93 0.28
CA GLY A 806 -9.04 -33.70 -0.67
C GLY A 806 -9.67 -33.77 -2.07
N ASN A 807 -11.01 -33.91 -2.15
CA ASN A 807 -11.73 -33.94 -3.43
C ASN A 807 -11.59 -32.63 -4.23
N LEU A 808 -11.47 -31.46 -3.57
CA LEU A 808 -11.24 -30.22 -4.27
C LEU A 808 -9.99 -30.29 -5.16
N PHE A 809 -8.95 -30.96 -4.73
CA PHE A 809 -7.70 -31.12 -5.48
C PHE A 809 -7.69 -32.31 -6.43
N THR A 810 -8.30 -33.44 -6.02
CA THR A 810 -8.24 -34.68 -6.79
C THR A 810 -9.35 -34.82 -7.83
N LYS A 811 -10.57 -34.35 -7.54
CA LYS A 811 -11.72 -34.48 -8.43
C LYS A 811 -12.07 -33.18 -9.14
N TYR A 812 -11.81 -32.03 -8.49
CA TYR A 812 -12.17 -30.71 -9.01
C TYR A 812 -10.96 -29.91 -9.44
N SER A 813 -9.79 -30.55 -9.46
CA SER A 813 -8.55 -30.06 -10.06
C SER A 813 -8.10 -28.66 -9.59
N LEU A 814 -8.27 -28.38 -8.28
CA LEU A 814 -7.63 -27.18 -7.72
C LEU A 814 -6.11 -27.34 -7.78
N GLU A 815 -5.41 -26.24 -7.93
CA GLU A 815 -3.95 -26.25 -7.94
C GLU A 815 -3.39 -26.61 -6.56
N THR A 816 -2.48 -27.58 -6.51
CA THR A 816 -1.82 -28.04 -5.28
C THR A 816 -0.78 -27.05 -4.77
N SER A 817 -0.37 -26.08 -5.60
CA SER A 817 0.65 -25.09 -5.32
C SER A 817 0.45 -23.85 -6.19
N VAL A 818 0.23 -22.72 -5.57
CA VAL A 818 0.24 -21.41 -6.19
C VAL A 818 1.39 -20.61 -5.57
N GLN A 819 2.36 -20.19 -6.35
CA GLN A 819 3.56 -19.54 -5.80
C GLN A 819 3.26 -18.15 -5.23
N THR A 820 2.45 -17.37 -5.95
CA THR A 820 2.12 -16.01 -5.58
C THR A 820 0.69 -15.71 -5.99
N PHE A 821 -0.24 -15.83 -5.07
CA PHE A 821 -1.65 -15.57 -5.35
C PHE A 821 -1.90 -14.15 -5.88
N PHE A 822 -1.17 -13.16 -5.37
CA PHE A 822 -1.25 -11.79 -5.89
C PHE A 822 -1.08 -11.73 -7.40
N ASN A 823 -0.09 -12.43 -7.95
CA ASN A 823 0.14 -12.48 -9.40
C ASN A 823 -0.96 -13.27 -10.12
N SER A 824 -1.34 -14.44 -9.59
CA SER A 824 -2.39 -15.27 -10.20
C SER A 824 -3.74 -14.54 -10.25
N PHE A 825 -4.07 -13.79 -9.20
CA PHE A 825 -5.26 -12.96 -9.16
C PHE A 825 -5.18 -11.78 -10.12
N ARG A 826 -4.03 -11.09 -10.13
CA ARG A 826 -3.75 -9.96 -11.00
C ARG A 826 -3.86 -10.34 -12.48
N TYR A 827 -3.35 -11.54 -12.83
CA TYR A 827 -3.33 -12.05 -14.21
C TYR A 827 -4.50 -12.97 -14.56
N SER A 828 -5.45 -13.09 -13.65
CA SER A 828 -6.71 -13.81 -13.88
C SER A 828 -6.59 -15.33 -13.99
N THR A 829 -5.44 -15.93 -13.65
CA THR A 829 -5.35 -17.40 -13.57
C THR A 829 -6.13 -17.94 -12.38
N ASP A 830 -6.13 -17.19 -11.26
CA ASP A 830 -7.00 -17.47 -10.11
C ASP A 830 -7.90 -16.24 -9.83
N PRO A 831 -8.98 -16.03 -10.61
CA PRO A 831 -9.82 -14.84 -10.48
C PRO A 831 -10.73 -14.86 -9.23
N ILE A 832 -10.66 -15.89 -8.44
CA ILE A 832 -11.34 -16.07 -7.16
C ILE A 832 -10.47 -16.88 -6.21
N GLY A 833 -10.45 -16.51 -4.94
CA GLY A 833 -9.68 -17.24 -3.92
C GLY A 833 -10.01 -16.84 -2.50
N ILE A 834 -9.43 -17.56 -1.54
CA ILE A 834 -9.53 -17.26 -0.12
C ILE A 834 -8.37 -16.37 0.28
N ILE A 835 -8.68 -15.25 0.94
CA ILE A 835 -7.68 -14.30 1.44
C ILE A 835 -7.87 -13.96 2.92
N GLY A 836 -6.77 -13.54 3.53
CA GLY A 836 -6.74 -12.82 4.81
C GLY A 836 -6.32 -11.38 4.64
N MET A 837 -5.94 -10.74 5.75
CA MET A 837 -5.58 -9.32 5.77
C MET A 837 -4.34 -9.00 4.94
N GLU A 838 -3.37 -9.88 4.87
CA GLU A 838 -2.13 -9.68 4.12
C GLU A 838 -2.41 -9.58 2.62
N ASP A 839 -3.09 -10.57 2.04
CA ASP A 839 -3.46 -10.56 0.62
C ASP A 839 -4.37 -9.38 0.27
N TYR A 840 -5.36 -9.09 1.14
CA TYR A 840 -6.23 -7.91 0.97
C TYR A 840 -5.41 -6.62 0.85
N THR A 841 -4.47 -6.43 1.76
CA THR A 841 -3.59 -5.24 1.76
C THR A 841 -2.74 -5.19 0.51
N LEU A 842 -2.17 -6.32 0.11
CA LEU A 842 -1.31 -6.42 -1.07
C LEU A 842 -2.08 -6.11 -2.36
N ILE A 843 -3.27 -6.68 -2.54
CA ILE A 843 -4.12 -6.43 -3.72
C ILE A 843 -4.57 -4.96 -3.75
N ASN A 844 -5.05 -4.44 -2.63
CA ASN A 844 -5.57 -3.07 -2.54
C ASN A 844 -4.51 -2.00 -2.85
N ASN A 845 -3.27 -2.23 -2.44
CA ASN A 845 -2.19 -1.24 -2.62
C ASN A 845 -1.33 -1.51 -3.86
N GLY A 846 -1.16 -2.77 -4.26
CA GLY A 846 -0.22 -3.19 -5.31
C GLY A 846 -0.82 -3.35 -6.70
N ALA A 847 -2.13 -3.62 -6.80
CA ALA A 847 -2.81 -3.85 -8.08
C ALA A 847 -3.72 -2.67 -8.47
N LYS A 848 -3.13 -1.51 -8.68
CA LYS A 848 -3.86 -0.26 -8.98
C LYS A 848 -4.72 -0.36 -10.25
N GLU A 849 -4.29 -1.13 -11.24
CA GLU A 849 -5.02 -1.40 -12.49
C GLU A 849 -6.28 -2.25 -12.29
N LEU A 850 -6.39 -2.94 -11.17
CA LEU A 850 -7.57 -3.70 -10.79
C LEU A 850 -8.58 -2.90 -9.96
N GLN A 851 -8.31 -1.63 -9.66
CA GLN A 851 -9.22 -0.82 -8.85
C GLN A 851 -10.61 -0.76 -9.49
N GLY A 852 -11.65 -1.13 -8.71
CA GLY A 852 -13.03 -1.25 -9.17
C GLY A 852 -13.35 -2.51 -9.99
N LYS A 853 -12.37 -3.41 -10.19
CA LYS A 853 -12.53 -4.69 -10.92
C LYS A 853 -12.51 -5.91 -10.00
N TRP A 854 -12.49 -5.72 -8.69
CA TRP A 854 -12.54 -6.81 -7.70
C TRP A 854 -13.36 -6.40 -6.47
N ALA A 855 -13.77 -7.38 -5.71
CA ALA A 855 -14.46 -7.20 -4.44
C ALA A 855 -14.20 -8.40 -3.52
N ILE A 856 -14.55 -8.26 -2.24
CA ILE A 856 -14.59 -9.38 -1.31
C ILE A 856 -16.03 -9.80 -1.00
N ALA A 857 -16.19 -11.07 -0.65
CA ALA A 857 -17.44 -11.68 -0.21
C ALA A 857 -17.21 -12.54 1.04
N PRO A 858 -18.27 -12.89 1.79
CA PRO A 858 -18.14 -13.80 2.93
C PRO A 858 -17.44 -15.10 2.59
N TYR A 859 -16.68 -15.63 3.55
CA TYR A 859 -16.00 -16.94 3.44
C TYR A 859 -16.98 -18.05 3.04
N LEU A 860 -16.52 -19.03 2.29
CA LEU A 860 -17.33 -20.19 1.90
C LEU A 860 -17.74 -21.00 3.14
N GLY A 861 -18.98 -21.40 3.15
CA GLY A 861 -19.52 -22.23 4.23
C GLY A 861 -20.07 -23.55 3.76
N THR A 862 -20.46 -24.37 4.73
CA THR A 862 -21.18 -25.61 4.52
C THR A 862 -22.65 -25.44 4.91
N GLU A 863 -23.57 -25.75 3.99
CA GLU A 863 -25.02 -25.72 4.28
C GLU A 863 -25.37 -26.77 5.29
N GLN A 864 -26.12 -26.38 6.32
CA GLN A 864 -26.60 -27.24 7.41
C GLN A 864 -27.98 -27.77 7.09
N GLU A 865 -28.44 -28.76 7.86
CA GLU A 865 -29.75 -29.39 7.66
C GLU A 865 -30.94 -28.43 7.81
N ASP A 866 -30.78 -27.35 8.53
CA ASP A 866 -31.79 -26.29 8.73
C ASP A 866 -31.75 -25.20 7.66
N GLY A 867 -30.86 -25.31 6.66
CA GLY A 867 -30.64 -24.34 5.58
C GLY A 867 -29.75 -23.16 5.96
N SER A 868 -29.22 -23.12 7.18
CA SER A 868 -28.20 -22.13 7.55
C SER A 868 -26.84 -22.49 6.93
N ILE A 869 -25.99 -21.49 6.74
CA ILE A 869 -24.63 -21.70 6.21
C ILE A 869 -23.63 -21.47 7.34
N ASP A 870 -22.94 -22.55 7.73
CA ASP A 870 -21.85 -22.47 8.68
C ASP A 870 -20.57 -22.04 7.97
N ARG A 871 -20.04 -20.84 8.33
CA ARG A 871 -18.82 -20.24 7.81
C ARG A 871 -17.67 -20.24 8.81
N THR A 872 -17.75 -21.10 9.82
CA THR A 872 -16.72 -21.19 10.87
C THR A 872 -15.33 -21.29 10.26
N PHE A 873 -14.45 -20.43 10.74
CA PHE A 873 -13.03 -20.45 10.37
C PHE A 873 -12.14 -20.17 11.58
N VAL A 874 -10.89 -20.59 11.49
CA VAL A 874 -9.89 -20.40 12.54
C VAL A 874 -9.08 -19.15 12.25
N ALA A 875 -9.18 -18.14 13.12
CA ALA A 875 -8.40 -16.90 12.97
C ALA A 875 -6.97 -17.06 13.51
N ASN A 876 -6.04 -16.40 12.81
CA ASN A 876 -4.65 -16.32 13.23
C ASN A 876 -4.37 -14.97 13.93
N GLY A 877 -5.05 -14.75 15.09
CA GLY A 877 -4.91 -13.53 15.88
C GLY A 877 -3.74 -13.57 16.85
N THR A 878 -3.47 -12.42 17.48
CA THR A 878 -2.48 -12.29 18.55
C THR A 878 -3.11 -11.85 19.85
N GLY A 879 -2.44 -12.16 20.98
CA GLY A 879 -2.91 -11.76 22.29
C GLY A 879 -1.83 -11.18 23.19
N GLY A 880 -2.29 -10.48 24.23
CA GLY A 880 -1.46 -9.94 25.29
C GLY A 880 -1.60 -10.73 26.59
N ALA A 881 -0.49 -11.01 27.28
CA ALA A 881 -0.46 -11.84 28.49
C ALA A 881 0.35 -11.19 29.60
N ILE A 882 0.00 -11.52 30.85
CA ILE A 882 0.73 -11.09 32.07
C ILE A 882 1.56 -12.26 32.58
N PHE A 883 2.85 -12.02 32.88
CA PHE A 883 3.70 -13.04 33.47
C PHE A 883 3.40 -13.23 34.97
N LYS A 884 3.40 -14.50 35.39
CA LYS A 884 3.17 -14.87 36.80
C LYS A 884 4.21 -14.29 37.73
N THR A 885 5.43 -14.09 37.26
CA THR A 885 6.58 -13.51 37.98
C THR A 885 6.45 -12.00 38.21
N SER A 886 5.58 -11.31 37.47
CA SER A 886 5.33 -9.88 37.67
C SER A 886 4.83 -9.59 39.08
N ASN A 887 5.40 -8.56 39.71
CA ASN A 887 4.93 -7.99 40.97
C ASN A 887 3.96 -6.80 40.75
N LYS A 888 3.66 -6.47 39.51
CA LYS A 888 2.82 -5.34 39.07
C LYS A 888 1.61 -5.83 38.28
N LYS A 889 0.90 -6.85 38.81
CA LYS A 889 -0.22 -7.49 38.12
C LYS A 889 -1.38 -6.53 37.91
N ASP A 890 -1.68 -5.68 38.90
CA ASP A 890 -2.77 -4.71 38.80
C ASP A 890 -2.44 -3.62 37.77
N GLU A 891 -1.20 -3.12 37.73
CA GLU A 891 -0.71 -2.17 36.75
C GLU A 891 -0.71 -2.78 35.34
N SER A 892 -0.30 -4.04 35.24
CA SER A 892 -0.31 -4.80 33.98
C SER A 892 -1.72 -4.97 33.44
N TRP A 893 -2.68 -5.27 34.32
CA TRP A 893 -4.08 -5.42 33.96
C TRP A 893 -4.71 -4.08 33.55
N GLU A 894 -4.43 -2.99 34.26
CA GLU A 894 -4.87 -1.65 33.88
C GLU A 894 -4.32 -1.27 32.50
N PHE A 895 -3.05 -1.60 32.21
CA PHE A 895 -2.47 -1.40 30.90
C PHE A 895 -3.20 -2.22 29.82
N LEU A 896 -3.44 -3.50 30.00
CA LEU A 896 -4.16 -4.34 29.03
C LEU A 896 -5.60 -3.85 28.80
N LYS A 897 -6.31 -3.38 29.84
CA LYS A 897 -7.64 -2.79 29.71
C LYS A 897 -7.63 -1.50 28.88
N TRP A 898 -6.65 -0.62 29.14
CA TRP A 898 -6.44 0.60 28.37
C TRP A 898 -6.09 0.26 26.92
N TRP A 899 -5.08 -0.57 26.71
CA TRP A 899 -4.60 -0.98 25.39
C TRP A 899 -5.71 -1.56 24.53
N THR A 900 -6.50 -2.46 25.05
CA THR A 900 -7.58 -3.14 24.30
C THR A 900 -8.90 -2.37 24.28
N SER A 901 -8.96 -1.13 24.75
CA SER A 901 -10.16 -0.31 24.72
C SER A 901 -10.53 0.13 23.30
N LYS A 902 -11.82 0.38 23.04
CA LYS A 902 -12.29 0.92 21.77
C LYS A 902 -11.51 2.17 21.35
N LYS A 903 -11.39 3.14 22.27
CA LYS A 903 -10.73 4.42 22.01
C LYS A 903 -9.29 4.19 21.54
N VAL A 904 -8.49 3.49 22.34
CA VAL A 904 -7.05 3.32 22.09
C VAL A 904 -6.80 2.49 20.84
N GLN A 905 -7.58 1.44 20.61
CA GLN A 905 -7.44 0.61 19.42
C GLN A 905 -7.84 1.35 18.13
N THR A 906 -8.88 2.19 18.18
CA THR A 906 -9.25 3.06 17.06
C THR A 906 -8.15 4.08 16.77
N GLU A 907 -7.64 4.76 17.81
CA GLU A 907 -6.60 5.76 17.68
C GLU A 907 -5.27 5.17 17.19
N TYR A 908 -4.89 4.00 17.72
CA TYR A 908 -3.71 3.28 17.25
C TYR A 908 -3.80 2.93 15.77
N THR A 909 -4.94 2.37 15.32
CA THR A 909 -5.20 2.06 13.92
C THR A 909 -5.09 3.29 13.04
N TYR A 910 -5.71 4.39 13.48
CA TYR A 910 -5.69 5.66 12.76
C TYR A 910 -4.27 6.20 12.64
N THR A 911 -3.55 6.31 13.76
CA THR A 911 -2.21 6.91 13.80
C THR A 911 -1.19 6.06 13.06
N LEU A 912 -1.27 4.74 13.18
CA LEU A 912 -0.40 3.82 12.44
C LEU A 912 -0.51 4.05 10.93
N ARG A 913 -1.73 4.10 10.40
CA ARG A 913 -1.97 4.29 8.98
C ARG A 913 -1.66 5.71 8.50
N SER A 914 -2.07 6.73 9.24
CA SER A 914 -1.91 8.13 8.84
C SER A 914 -0.46 8.64 8.95
N SER A 915 0.33 8.10 9.88
CA SER A 915 1.71 8.56 10.12
C SER A 915 2.77 7.70 9.44
N TYR A 916 2.47 6.43 9.16
CA TYR A 916 3.45 5.48 8.60
C TYR A 916 3.04 4.94 7.21
N GLY A 917 1.86 5.29 6.72
CA GLY A 917 1.41 5.01 5.36
C GLY A 917 0.38 3.88 5.24
N LYS A 918 -0.19 3.75 4.02
CA LYS A 918 -1.33 2.86 3.70
C LYS A 918 -1.01 1.36 3.81
N THR A 919 0.27 0.99 3.81
CA THR A 919 0.70 -0.40 3.96
C THR A 919 0.59 -0.92 5.39
N PHE A 920 0.48 -0.01 6.37
CA PHE A 920 0.30 -0.39 7.77
C PHE A 920 -1.17 -0.63 8.08
N PHE A 921 -1.49 -1.87 8.38
CA PHE A 921 -2.82 -2.29 8.80
C PHE A 921 -2.83 -2.77 10.24
N TRP A 922 -3.95 -2.50 10.93
CA TRP A 922 -4.23 -3.03 12.24
C TRP A 922 -5.68 -3.50 12.31
N LEU A 923 -5.89 -4.80 12.44
CA LEU A 923 -7.20 -5.37 12.57
C LEU A 923 -7.43 -5.72 14.05
N SER A 924 -8.04 -4.80 14.78
CA SER A 924 -8.30 -4.99 16.20
C SER A 924 -9.28 -6.13 16.46
N ALA A 925 -8.99 -6.98 17.44
CA ALA A 925 -9.94 -7.97 17.92
C ALA A 925 -11.11 -7.34 18.70
N ASN A 926 -11.03 -6.07 19.12
CA ASN A 926 -12.14 -5.35 19.72
C ASN A 926 -13.20 -4.99 18.66
N LYS A 927 -14.37 -5.65 18.73
CA LYS A 927 -15.48 -5.49 17.76
C LYS A 927 -15.87 -4.03 17.52
N ALA A 928 -15.93 -3.23 18.60
CA ALA A 928 -16.32 -1.83 18.49
C ALA A 928 -15.23 -0.94 17.87
N ALA A 929 -13.96 -1.30 18.01
CA ALA A 929 -12.86 -0.61 17.35
C ALA A 929 -12.78 -1.00 15.88
N LEU A 930 -13.05 -2.27 15.53
CA LEU A 930 -13.06 -2.73 14.15
C LEU A 930 -14.10 -2.00 13.30
N GLN A 931 -15.26 -1.67 13.84
CA GLN A 931 -16.28 -0.87 13.15
C GLN A 931 -15.79 0.53 12.78
N ASN A 932 -14.79 1.06 13.49
CA ASN A 932 -14.13 2.32 13.18
C ASN A 932 -12.87 2.14 12.33
N ASN A 933 -12.59 0.93 11.82
CA ASN A 933 -11.43 0.71 10.95
C ASN A 933 -11.59 1.50 9.65
N PRO A 934 -10.56 2.21 9.19
CA PRO A 934 -10.60 3.05 7.99
C PRO A 934 -10.49 2.22 6.69
N MET A 935 -11.41 1.30 6.50
CA MET A 935 -11.58 0.47 5.30
C MET A 935 -12.82 0.94 4.52
N ASP A 936 -12.92 0.55 3.27
CA ASP A 936 -14.13 0.78 2.49
C ASP A 936 -15.34 0.11 3.17
N GLU A 937 -16.48 0.79 3.16
CA GLU A 937 -17.67 0.33 3.90
C GLU A 937 -18.16 -1.06 3.47
N ALA A 938 -18.07 -1.37 2.16
CA ALA A 938 -18.46 -2.67 1.64
C ALA A 938 -17.56 -3.78 2.21
N ASP A 939 -16.25 -3.57 2.21
CA ASP A 939 -15.27 -4.53 2.70
C ASP A 939 -15.36 -4.68 4.22
N LYS A 940 -15.47 -3.55 4.92
CA LYS A 940 -15.65 -3.54 6.38
C LYS A 940 -16.88 -4.33 6.82
N LYS A 941 -17.98 -4.21 6.07
CA LYS A 941 -19.20 -4.99 6.33
C LYS A 941 -18.93 -6.50 6.21
N VAL A 942 -18.28 -6.94 5.14
CA VAL A 942 -17.93 -8.36 4.95
C VAL A 942 -17.04 -8.84 6.08
N ILE A 943 -15.98 -8.12 6.42
CA ILE A 943 -15.02 -8.51 7.46
C ILE A 943 -15.72 -8.56 8.85
N THR A 944 -16.58 -7.58 9.15
CA THR A 944 -17.29 -7.54 10.42
C THR A 944 -18.26 -8.72 10.54
N GLU A 945 -18.97 -9.09 9.47
CA GLU A 945 -19.83 -10.26 9.42
C GLU A 945 -19.04 -11.55 9.70
N GLN A 946 -17.81 -11.67 9.20
CA GLN A 946 -17.00 -12.86 9.45
C GLN A 946 -16.59 -13.03 10.92
N LEU A 947 -16.56 -11.97 11.72
CA LEU A 947 -16.25 -12.08 13.15
C LEU A 947 -17.26 -12.92 13.95
N ASP A 948 -18.49 -13.09 13.45
CA ASP A 948 -19.48 -13.92 14.10
C ASP A 948 -19.19 -15.43 13.92
N TYR A 949 -18.36 -15.77 12.94
CA TYR A 949 -17.93 -17.14 12.61
C TYR A 949 -16.49 -17.43 13.03
N VAL A 950 -15.78 -16.46 13.60
CA VAL A 950 -14.40 -16.66 14.04
C VAL A 950 -14.35 -17.58 15.24
N THR A 951 -13.46 -18.56 15.19
CA THR A 951 -13.09 -19.40 16.33
C THR A 951 -11.59 -19.59 16.39
N ASP A 952 -11.12 -20.22 17.43
CA ASP A 952 -9.81 -20.87 17.48
C ASP A 952 -10.03 -22.32 17.91
N VAL A 953 -9.01 -23.10 17.95
CA VAL A 953 -9.09 -24.51 18.33
C VAL A 953 -8.61 -24.70 19.75
N THR A 954 -9.30 -25.59 20.49
CA THR A 954 -8.82 -26.03 21.81
C THR A 954 -7.42 -26.59 21.67
N ARG A 955 -6.48 -26.03 22.42
CA ARG A 955 -5.09 -26.47 22.39
C ARG A 955 -4.85 -27.60 23.38
N THR A 956 -3.99 -28.53 22.98
CA THR A 956 -3.55 -29.64 23.81
C THR A 956 -2.04 -29.81 23.69
N PRO A 957 -1.36 -30.51 24.61
CA PRO A 957 0.07 -30.76 24.52
C PRO A 957 0.52 -31.52 23.26
N GLY A 958 -0.38 -32.18 22.55
CA GLY A 958 -0.11 -32.88 21.28
C GLY A 958 -0.49 -32.13 20.03
N GLN A 959 -0.87 -30.85 20.12
CA GLN A 959 -1.43 -30.05 19.02
C GLN A 959 -0.61 -30.09 17.74
N TYR A 960 0.70 -29.90 17.84
CA TYR A 960 1.60 -29.93 16.66
C TYR A 960 1.51 -31.26 15.90
N LEU A 961 1.39 -32.39 16.61
CA LEU A 961 1.25 -33.69 15.98
C LEU A 961 -0.07 -33.79 15.20
N LEU A 962 -1.17 -33.32 15.79
CA LEU A 962 -2.48 -33.28 15.13
C LEU A 962 -2.45 -32.42 13.86
N GLU A 963 -1.91 -31.21 13.95
CA GLU A 963 -1.77 -30.31 12.81
C GLU A 963 -0.98 -30.94 11.66
N ARG A 964 0.13 -31.61 12.02
CA ARG A 964 0.98 -32.31 11.05
C ARG A 964 0.28 -33.54 10.46
N THR A 965 -0.48 -34.26 11.29
CA THR A 965 -1.25 -35.43 10.83
C THR A 965 -2.31 -34.99 9.82
N ILE A 966 -3.05 -33.90 10.06
CA ILE A 966 -4.04 -33.37 9.10
C ILE A 966 -3.36 -32.97 7.79
N SER A 967 -2.19 -32.32 7.88
CA SER A 967 -1.40 -32.00 6.68
C SER A 967 -0.96 -33.25 5.91
N ASN A 968 -0.55 -34.31 6.60
CA ASN A 968 -0.18 -35.58 5.99
C ASN A 968 -1.37 -36.32 5.37
N ILE A 969 -2.53 -36.30 6.02
CA ILE A 969 -3.79 -36.85 5.48
C ILE A 969 -4.10 -36.21 4.14
N TRP A 970 -4.04 -34.89 4.05
CA TRP A 970 -4.22 -34.18 2.77
C TRP A 970 -3.20 -34.66 1.72
N THR A 971 -1.93 -34.76 2.08
CA THR A 971 -0.86 -35.22 1.17
C THR A 971 -1.14 -36.63 0.65
N THR A 972 -1.51 -37.55 1.54
CA THR A 972 -1.83 -38.93 1.19
C THR A 972 -3.07 -39.02 0.29
N MET A 973 -4.10 -38.19 0.55
CA MET A 973 -5.28 -38.15 -0.31
C MET A 973 -4.97 -37.57 -1.70
N VAL A 974 -4.17 -36.52 -1.77
CA VAL A 974 -3.96 -35.77 -3.03
C VAL A 974 -2.88 -36.39 -3.91
N PHE A 975 -1.77 -36.84 -3.35
CA PHE A 975 -0.67 -37.39 -4.13
C PHE A 975 -0.67 -38.92 -4.25
N ASP A 976 -1.16 -39.65 -3.22
CA ASP A 976 -1.24 -41.09 -3.25
C ASP A 976 -2.61 -41.60 -3.74
N GLY A 977 -3.59 -40.72 -3.91
CA GLY A 977 -4.95 -41.05 -4.36
C GLY A 977 -5.76 -41.85 -3.33
N THR A 978 -5.40 -41.79 -2.04
CA THR A 978 -6.03 -42.58 -1.00
C THR A 978 -7.40 -42.02 -0.62
N ALA A 979 -8.41 -42.87 -0.44
CA ALA A 979 -9.74 -42.41 0.00
C ALA A 979 -9.68 -41.79 1.40
N GLY A 980 -10.51 -40.77 1.65
CA GLY A 980 -10.45 -39.96 2.88
C GLY A 980 -10.50 -40.77 4.17
N GLN A 981 -11.38 -41.76 4.29
CA GLN A 981 -11.45 -42.64 5.48
C GLN A 981 -10.14 -43.42 5.67
N VAL A 982 -9.58 -43.99 4.61
CA VAL A 982 -8.33 -44.80 4.67
C VAL A 982 -7.13 -43.89 4.97
N ALA A 983 -7.16 -42.65 4.53
CA ALA A 983 -6.08 -41.71 4.81
C ALA A 983 -6.08 -41.21 6.26
N VAL A 984 -7.25 -41.25 6.92
CA VAL A 984 -7.41 -40.86 8.33
C VAL A 984 -7.08 -42.05 9.26
N ASP A 985 -7.47 -43.29 8.89
CA ASP A 985 -7.14 -44.50 9.60
C ASP A 985 -5.62 -44.80 9.56
#